data_4f8da7ce013b50282efc1e26978babd4
#
_entry.id   4f8da7ce013b50282efc1e26978babd4
#
_cell.length_a   1.000
_cell.length_b   1.000
_cell.length_c   1.000
_cell.angle_alpha   90.00
_cell.angle_beta   90.00
_cell.angle_gamma   90.00
#
_symmetry.space_group_name_H-M   'P 1'
#
loop_
_entity.id
_entity.type
_entity.pdbx_description
1 polymer ?
#
loop_
_entity_poly.entity_id
_entity_poly.type
_entity_poly.pdbx_seq_one_letter_code
_entity_poly.pdbx_strand_id
1 'polypeptide(L)'
;MPETATVEILMPEMGESVTEGTVLEWHVSEGQGVEEGETVVEISTDKVDAEVPAPASGTITKILAQPDETVPVGATLAEISPGEAPSGGNGASAAPSEPAAEEAPAEEAPATVPTGEGNGNVTPVARRIAAAEGIDLGSVQGSGAGGKITKVDVLAAADGGGAAAPAKAAPAKAEETALRGPAGMLASAMNESRTVPTATSFRTVPVDTIDAKRKALNGALKERGMKLSFTHLIAWAIVKAGQEWPVMARTYEEREGKPFAIDPGTVNLGIAVDVERKDGSRSLMVPCIKGADRLEFPAFHAYYEDLITKTRENKLSPDDFAGTNISLTNPGGLGTVASVPRLMSGQGTIVACGSLAYPVEWAHVPADRIAALGVSKVMTMTSTYDHRVIQGAESGSFLRRIDQLLQGEDGFYEAVAESLGLDPGVVTSAHPAAASATGLPAATEPAAPHTPPDTELLQAVQAATSLLKAYRTHGHLAARLDPLGAKQPESDSAMRPENLNLTPKLMSQIPSSILRIGVEGETLLESLPQMREAYCGTMGYQFEHVSSHEQRMWLREMIETGWHRKPLSHEERRRLLDRLIDVFEFERFLQRTYLGQKMFSIEGLDAIVPMLDELFTMACSDGTKHVVVGMAHRGRLSVLAHNIGRSIESILAEFEGSKALEMVKAVAAIPHGGTGDVKYHYGHKGSFTTPGGEEISVRLYPNPSHLEFVDPVVTGATRAAQNVIDGASLDHDTKAAIPVLLHGDAAFPGQGVVAETLNMQALPGYSTGGTVHIITNNQVGFTTDPQEGRSTPYAADMAKGFDVPIIHVNADDVEACIAATRLAIAYRNEFGRDVVIDVIGYRRYGHNETDEPAYTQPLMTAKIKQHPPVSQLYAEQLVADGVVVEAGVEAKAETRRQELQA
;
A
#
# COMPACT_ATOMS: atom_id res chain seq x y z
N MET A 1 -15.68 39.72 57.32
CA MET A 1 -14.66 39.16 56.45
C MET A 1 -15.26 39.23 55.09
N PRO A 2 -14.67 39.89 54.07
CA PRO A 2 -15.21 39.81 52.73
C PRO A 2 -14.98 38.39 52.22
N GLU A 3 -15.99 37.80 51.61
CA GLU A 3 -15.89 36.57 50.84
C GLU A 3 -14.86 36.77 49.75
N THR A 4 -13.79 36.01 49.75
CA THR A 4 -12.82 35.92 48.68
C THR A 4 -13.53 35.27 47.50
N ALA A 5 -13.70 36.05 46.42
CA ALA A 5 -14.31 35.57 45.19
C ALA A 5 -13.43 34.45 44.65
N THR A 6 -13.95 33.24 44.58
CA THR A 6 -13.31 32.08 43.90
C THR A 6 -13.52 32.21 42.40
N VAL A 7 -12.51 31.81 41.63
CA VAL A 7 -12.56 31.69 40.17
C VAL A 7 -12.77 30.22 39.81
N GLU A 8 -13.76 29.95 38.99
CA GLU A 8 -14.09 28.61 38.57
C GLU A 8 -13.26 28.17 37.32
N ILE A 9 -12.73 26.94 37.35
CA ILE A 9 -12.18 26.27 36.18
C ILE A 9 -13.33 25.53 35.53
N LEU A 10 -13.71 25.97 34.32
CA LEU A 10 -14.81 25.38 33.59
C LEU A 10 -14.31 24.43 32.50
N MET A 11 -15.09 23.41 32.18
CA MET A 11 -14.92 22.58 31.01
C MET A 11 -15.02 23.47 29.73
N PRO A 12 -13.94 23.62 28.95
CA PRO A 12 -13.94 24.54 27.80
C PRO A 12 -14.83 24.06 26.66
N GLU A 13 -15.32 25.01 25.85
CA GLU A 13 -15.99 24.71 24.60
C GLU A 13 -14.96 24.26 23.54
N MET A 14 -15.03 23.00 23.11
CA MET A 14 -14.10 22.38 22.15
C MET A 14 -14.72 22.18 20.76
N GLY A 15 -15.54 23.14 20.31
CA GLY A 15 -16.25 23.12 19.03
C GLY A 15 -17.73 22.77 19.14
N GLU A 16 -18.51 23.10 18.10
CA GLU A 16 -19.98 23.01 18.08
C GLU A 16 -20.57 21.59 18.27
N SER A 17 -19.74 20.56 18.30
CA SER A 17 -20.19 19.16 18.34
C SER A 17 -19.75 18.37 19.58
N VAL A 18 -18.94 18.94 20.47
CA VAL A 18 -18.54 18.31 21.73
C VAL A 18 -19.49 18.79 22.82
N THR A 19 -20.25 17.89 23.42
CA THR A 19 -21.22 18.19 24.48
C THR A 19 -20.77 17.80 25.86
N GLU A 20 -19.78 16.87 25.95
CA GLU A 20 -19.26 16.33 27.21
C GLU A 20 -17.81 15.84 27.04
N GLY A 21 -17.05 15.73 28.14
CA GLY A 21 -15.70 15.17 28.16
C GLY A 21 -15.44 14.42 29.44
N THR A 22 -14.53 13.44 29.39
CA THR A 22 -14.14 12.64 30.53
C THR A 22 -12.81 13.11 31.11
N VAL A 23 -12.74 13.39 32.39
CA VAL A 23 -11.50 13.80 33.08
C VAL A 23 -10.52 12.63 33.06
N LEU A 24 -9.33 12.80 32.49
CA LEU A 24 -8.29 11.77 32.46
C LEU A 24 -7.40 11.85 33.70
N GLU A 25 -6.69 12.97 33.87
CA GLU A 25 -5.73 13.13 34.95
C GLU A 25 -5.67 14.58 35.43
N TRP A 26 -5.55 14.78 36.75
CA TRP A 26 -5.27 16.06 37.37
C TRP A 26 -3.75 16.21 37.58
N HIS A 27 -3.16 17.27 37.04
CA HIS A 27 -1.76 17.59 37.27
C HIS A 27 -1.51 18.36 38.56
N VAL A 28 -2.59 18.76 39.23
CA VAL A 28 -2.56 19.56 40.49
C VAL A 28 -3.44 18.91 41.55
N SER A 29 -3.16 19.24 42.81
CA SER A 29 -3.92 18.78 43.98
C SER A 29 -4.60 19.94 44.71
N GLU A 30 -5.64 19.65 45.50
CA GLU A 30 -6.25 20.64 46.39
C GLU A 30 -5.20 21.23 47.34
N GLY A 31 -5.14 22.52 47.44
CA GLY A 31 -4.16 23.28 48.22
C GLY A 31 -2.86 23.66 47.44
N GLN A 32 -2.69 23.20 46.21
CA GLN A 32 -1.55 23.53 45.39
C GLN A 32 -1.72 24.91 44.72
N GLY A 33 -0.62 25.69 44.65
CA GLY A 33 -0.58 26.93 43.93
C GLY A 33 -0.36 26.68 42.44
N VAL A 34 -1.04 27.45 41.57
CA VAL A 34 -0.96 27.36 40.11
C VAL A 34 -0.74 28.77 39.52
N GLU A 35 -0.07 28.88 38.39
CA GLU A 35 0.06 30.11 37.62
C GLU A 35 -1.00 30.18 36.52
N GLU A 36 -1.41 31.37 36.12
CA GLU A 36 -2.33 31.58 35.00
C GLU A 36 -1.74 31.00 33.71
N GLY A 37 -2.49 30.08 33.04
CA GLY A 37 -2.07 29.39 31.84
C GLY A 37 -1.36 28.05 32.10
N GLU A 38 -1.10 27.65 33.37
CA GLU A 38 -0.55 26.35 33.70
C GLU A 38 -1.61 25.25 33.53
N THR A 39 -1.27 24.14 32.84
CA THR A 39 -2.18 23.02 32.64
C THR A 39 -2.50 22.35 33.96
N VAL A 40 -3.81 22.29 34.33
CA VAL A 40 -4.28 21.75 35.61
C VAL A 40 -4.95 20.39 35.49
N VAL A 41 -5.58 20.10 34.37
CA VAL A 41 -6.30 18.83 34.12
C VAL A 41 -6.31 18.48 32.64
N GLU A 42 -6.21 17.19 32.36
CA GLU A 42 -6.45 16.62 31.01
C GLU A 42 -7.86 16.05 30.90
N ILE A 43 -8.51 16.33 29.78
CA ILE A 43 -9.86 15.86 29.47
C ILE A 43 -9.89 15.20 28.11
N SER A 44 -10.42 13.98 28.03
CA SER A 44 -10.67 13.27 26.79
C SER A 44 -12.11 13.50 26.32
N THR A 45 -12.25 13.81 25.04
CA THR A 45 -13.55 13.88 24.38
C THR A 45 -13.63 12.81 23.30
N ASP A 46 -14.77 12.63 22.68
CA ASP A 46 -14.98 11.72 21.54
C ASP A 46 -14.13 12.08 20.30
N LYS A 47 -13.40 13.20 20.32
CA LYS A 47 -12.65 13.71 19.17
C LYS A 47 -11.21 14.09 19.46
N VAL A 48 -10.91 14.62 20.64
CA VAL A 48 -9.58 15.14 20.98
C VAL A 48 -9.39 15.10 22.49
N ASP A 49 -8.18 14.81 22.94
CA ASP A 49 -7.75 15.03 24.31
C ASP A 49 -7.28 16.49 24.43
N ALA A 50 -7.70 17.19 25.48
CA ALA A 50 -7.41 18.58 25.67
C ALA A 50 -6.90 18.88 27.06
N GLU A 51 -5.88 19.74 27.13
CA GLU A 51 -5.34 20.28 28.36
C GLU A 51 -6.11 21.52 28.74
N VAL A 52 -6.60 21.60 29.98
CA VAL A 52 -7.33 22.77 30.51
C VAL A 52 -6.36 23.59 31.36
N PRO A 53 -6.07 24.83 30.99
CA PRO A 53 -5.19 25.71 31.75
C PRO A 53 -5.95 26.41 32.90
N ALA A 54 -5.21 26.81 33.93
CA ALA A 54 -5.70 27.65 35.01
C ALA A 54 -6.11 29.04 34.47
N PRO A 55 -7.33 29.53 34.72
CA PRO A 55 -7.81 30.83 34.26
C PRO A 55 -7.23 32.03 35.03
N ALA A 56 -6.59 31.78 36.16
CA ALA A 56 -5.93 32.80 36.99
C ALA A 56 -4.89 32.17 37.92
N SER A 57 -3.87 32.91 38.31
CA SER A 57 -2.90 32.47 39.32
C SER A 57 -3.56 32.48 40.70
N GLY A 58 -3.33 31.38 41.48
CA GLY A 58 -3.93 31.21 42.80
C GLY A 58 -3.69 29.82 43.39
N THR A 59 -4.49 29.46 44.36
CA THR A 59 -4.44 28.13 45.00
C THR A 59 -5.71 27.37 44.71
N ILE A 60 -5.60 26.12 44.25
CA ILE A 60 -6.74 25.20 44.04
C ILE A 60 -7.40 24.93 45.40
N THR A 61 -8.63 25.39 45.52
CA THR A 61 -9.40 25.25 46.78
C THR A 61 -10.17 23.95 46.84
N LYS A 62 -10.67 23.51 45.67
CA LYS A 62 -11.48 22.29 45.59
C LYS A 62 -11.50 21.73 44.20
N ILE A 63 -11.36 20.42 44.05
CA ILE A 63 -11.58 19.66 42.84
C ILE A 63 -12.98 19.05 42.88
N LEU A 64 -13.82 19.39 41.89
CA LEU A 64 -15.21 19.00 41.81
C LEU A 64 -15.45 17.79 40.91
N ALA A 65 -14.69 17.65 39.84
CA ALA A 65 -14.75 16.51 38.93
C ALA A 65 -13.62 15.52 39.23
N GLN A 66 -13.95 14.25 39.41
CA GLN A 66 -12.96 13.20 39.69
C GLN A 66 -12.37 12.60 38.39
N PRO A 67 -11.16 11.99 38.42
CA PRO A 67 -10.68 11.20 37.31
C PRO A 67 -11.71 10.14 36.88
N ASP A 68 -11.81 9.87 35.59
CA ASP A 68 -12.80 9.01 34.94
C ASP A 68 -14.27 9.51 34.99
N GLU A 69 -14.52 10.71 35.46
CA GLU A 69 -15.84 11.32 35.46
C GLU A 69 -16.13 12.06 34.18
N THR A 70 -17.29 11.81 33.57
CA THR A 70 -17.75 12.51 32.37
C THR A 70 -18.58 13.74 32.77
N VAL A 71 -18.15 14.89 32.31
CA VAL A 71 -18.76 16.19 32.62
C VAL A 71 -19.20 16.93 31.36
N PRO A 72 -20.34 17.63 31.36
CA PRO A 72 -20.78 18.42 30.21
C PRO A 72 -19.94 19.69 30.04
N VAL A 73 -19.86 20.20 28.81
CA VAL A 73 -19.20 21.47 28.49
C VAL A 73 -19.82 22.59 29.34
N GLY A 74 -18.97 23.47 29.92
CA GLY A 74 -19.35 24.54 30.82
C GLY A 74 -19.53 24.11 32.26
N ALA A 75 -19.36 22.83 32.62
CA ALA A 75 -19.40 22.39 34.04
C ALA A 75 -18.14 22.85 34.79
N THR A 76 -18.30 23.17 36.08
CA THR A 76 -17.20 23.55 36.95
C THR A 76 -16.37 22.35 37.33
N LEU A 77 -15.09 22.32 36.94
CA LEU A 77 -14.14 21.22 37.20
C LEU A 77 -13.44 21.41 38.56
N ALA A 78 -13.04 22.65 38.89
CA ALA A 78 -12.40 22.98 40.15
C ALA A 78 -12.58 24.49 40.50
N GLU A 79 -12.23 24.91 41.71
CA GLU A 79 -12.27 26.26 42.19
C GLU A 79 -10.86 26.75 42.56
N ILE A 80 -10.48 27.97 42.14
CA ILE A 80 -9.22 28.63 42.49
C ILE A 80 -9.51 29.84 43.37
N SER A 81 -8.76 29.97 44.47
CA SER A 81 -8.70 31.23 45.24
C SER A 81 -7.60 32.11 44.68
N PRO A 82 -7.90 33.27 44.02
CA PRO A 82 -6.88 34.14 43.45
C PRO A 82 -5.97 34.72 44.54
N GLY A 83 -4.66 34.65 44.31
CA GLY A 83 -3.65 35.17 45.24
C GLY A 83 -2.24 34.89 44.73
N GLU A 84 -1.23 35.59 45.25
CA GLU A 84 0.16 35.27 44.89
C GLU A 84 0.48 33.83 45.37
N ALA A 85 0.99 32.99 44.42
CA ALA A 85 1.41 31.62 44.74
C ALA A 85 2.60 31.63 45.70
N PRO A 86 2.61 30.81 46.76
CA PRO A 86 3.74 30.72 47.63
C PRO A 86 4.93 30.06 46.90
N SER A 87 6.02 30.79 46.72
CA SER A 87 7.28 30.27 46.17
C SER A 87 7.91 29.29 47.18
N GLY A 88 8.03 28.08 46.87
CA GLY A 88 8.62 27.03 47.69
C GLY A 88 9.14 25.83 46.94
N GLY A 89 10.42 25.82 46.55
CA GLY A 89 11.34 24.75 46.84
C GLY A 89 11.48 23.57 45.85
N ASN A 90 12.50 23.65 45.08
CA ASN A 90 13.20 22.54 44.42
C ASN A 90 13.28 21.22 45.19
N GLY A 91 13.00 20.10 44.52
CA GLY A 91 13.35 18.77 44.98
C GLY A 91 13.49 17.79 43.86
N ALA A 92 14.72 17.44 43.53
CA ALA A 92 15.15 16.62 42.39
C ALA A 92 14.54 15.19 42.37
N SER A 93 14.27 14.76 41.15
CA SER A 93 14.52 13.43 40.58
C SER A 93 14.61 12.21 41.53
N ALA A 94 13.71 11.28 41.35
CA ALA A 94 14.02 9.84 41.37
C ALA A 94 12.95 9.07 40.57
N ALA A 95 13.41 8.25 39.64
CA ALA A 95 12.56 7.36 38.87
C ALA A 95 11.93 6.28 39.75
N PRO A 96 10.68 5.91 39.50
CA PRO A 96 10.11 4.75 40.17
C PRO A 96 10.35 3.47 39.37
N SER A 97 10.85 2.48 40.13
CA SER A 97 10.89 1.06 39.78
C SER A 97 9.50 0.45 39.70
N GLU A 98 9.34 -0.49 38.75
CA GLU A 98 8.15 -1.34 38.56
C GLU A 98 7.68 -1.98 39.90
N PRO A 99 6.39 -2.06 40.12
CA PRO A 99 5.85 -3.03 41.07
C PRO A 99 5.34 -4.29 40.39
N ALA A 100 5.65 -5.40 41.05
CA ALA A 100 5.26 -6.76 40.69
C ALA A 100 3.73 -6.96 40.69
N ALA A 101 3.33 -7.87 39.81
CA ALA A 101 1.97 -8.35 39.67
C ALA A 101 1.44 -8.97 40.97
N GLU A 102 0.29 -8.53 41.43
CA GLU A 102 -0.50 -9.14 42.49
C GLU A 102 -1.81 -9.70 41.90
N GLU A 103 -2.13 -10.91 42.31
CA GLU A 103 -3.27 -11.71 41.85
C GLU A 103 -4.60 -11.05 42.19
N ALA A 104 -5.54 -11.04 41.24
CA ALA A 104 -6.91 -10.60 41.44
C ALA A 104 -7.76 -11.66 42.18
N PRO A 105 -8.62 -11.27 43.12
CA PRO A 105 -9.56 -12.19 43.74
C PRO A 105 -10.81 -12.41 42.88
N ALA A 106 -11.36 -13.60 42.94
CA ALA A 106 -12.54 -14.04 42.24
C ALA A 106 -13.80 -13.25 42.63
N GLU A 107 -14.57 -12.84 41.64
CA GLU A 107 -15.84 -12.17 41.80
C GLU A 107 -17.00 -13.18 41.96
N GLU A 108 -17.78 -13.03 43.00
CA GLU A 108 -18.98 -13.84 43.30
C GLU A 108 -20.16 -13.48 42.38
N ALA A 109 -20.88 -14.49 41.95
CA ALA A 109 -22.09 -14.38 41.13
C ALA A 109 -23.32 -13.97 41.96
N PRO A 110 -24.23 -13.15 41.42
CA PRO A 110 -25.52 -12.87 42.10
C PRO A 110 -26.57 -13.96 41.85
N ALA A 111 -27.40 -14.10 42.85
CA ALA A 111 -28.34 -15.17 43.11
C ALA A 111 -29.51 -15.34 42.10
N THR A 112 -29.91 -16.56 42.01
CA THR A 112 -31.02 -17.15 41.21
C THR A 112 -32.41 -16.77 41.70
N VAL A 113 -33.34 -16.71 40.75
CA VAL A 113 -34.78 -16.95 40.98
C VAL A 113 -35.22 -18.19 40.16
N PRO A 114 -35.96 -19.13 40.73
CA PRO A 114 -36.17 -20.45 40.12
C PRO A 114 -37.49 -20.56 39.35
N THR A 115 -37.51 -21.28 38.23
CA THR A 115 -38.70 -22.02 37.80
C THR A 115 -38.32 -23.21 36.87
N GLY A 116 -38.79 -24.40 37.26
CA GLY A 116 -39.20 -25.46 36.32
C GLY A 116 -38.19 -26.52 35.92
N GLU A 117 -38.39 -27.67 36.43
CA GLU A 117 -37.73 -28.97 36.21
C GLU A 117 -37.37 -29.30 34.74
N GLY A 118 -36.14 -29.81 34.52
CA GLY A 118 -35.78 -30.50 33.30
C GLY A 118 -34.28 -30.47 33.00
N ASN A 119 -33.57 -31.50 33.43
CA ASN A 119 -32.22 -31.95 33.02
C ASN A 119 -31.21 -30.86 32.63
N GLY A 120 -30.38 -30.45 33.56
CA GLY A 120 -29.45 -29.32 33.44
C GLY A 120 -28.26 -29.44 32.43
N ASN A 121 -28.23 -30.44 31.56
CA ASN A 121 -27.06 -30.76 30.74
C ASN A 121 -27.24 -30.52 29.22
N VAL A 122 -28.15 -29.64 28.82
CA VAL A 122 -28.44 -29.31 27.39
C VAL A 122 -28.46 -27.81 27.20
N THR A 123 -27.79 -27.32 26.13
CA THR A 123 -27.85 -25.89 25.83
C THR A 123 -29.23 -25.48 25.28
N PRO A 124 -29.69 -24.23 25.53
CA PRO A 124 -31.02 -23.78 25.06
C PRO A 124 -31.21 -23.87 23.54
N VAL A 125 -30.12 -23.73 22.78
CA VAL A 125 -30.11 -23.84 21.30
C VAL A 125 -30.24 -25.32 20.90
N ALA A 126 -29.47 -26.21 21.52
CA ALA A 126 -29.54 -27.65 21.28
C ALA A 126 -30.95 -28.20 21.53
N ARG A 127 -31.60 -27.72 22.60
CA ARG A 127 -32.99 -28.14 22.95
C ARG A 127 -34.01 -27.70 21.92
N ARG A 128 -33.85 -26.47 21.37
CA ARG A 128 -34.75 -26.00 20.28
C ARG A 128 -34.60 -26.78 19.01
N ILE A 129 -33.37 -27.09 18.63
CA ILE A 129 -33.09 -27.88 17.41
C ILE A 129 -33.58 -29.32 17.58
N ALA A 130 -33.31 -29.96 18.72
CA ALA A 130 -33.81 -31.31 19.00
C ALA A 130 -35.34 -31.39 18.95
N ALA A 131 -36.03 -30.34 19.45
CA ALA A 131 -37.50 -30.26 19.39
C ALA A 131 -38.02 -30.03 17.96
N ALA A 132 -37.30 -29.31 17.11
CA ALA A 132 -37.66 -29.06 15.71
C ALA A 132 -37.41 -30.28 14.81
N GLU A 133 -36.33 -31.03 15.08
CA GLU A 133 -35.93 -32.21 14.31
C GLU A 133 -36.42 -33.53 14.89
N GLY A 134 -37.20 -33.51 15.99
CA GLY A 134 -37.76 -34.69 16.62
C GLY A 134 -36.75 -35.65 17.27
N ILE A 135 -35.60 -35.14 17.67
CA ILE A 135 -34.48 -35.91 18.21
C ILE A 135 -34.62 -36.09 19.72
N ASP A 136 -34.60 -37.34 20.19
CA ASP A 136 -34.57 -37.61 21.62
C ASP A 136 -33.20 -37.28 22.24
N LEU A 137 -33.14 -36.20 23.03
CA LEU A 137 -31.95 -35.72 23.75
C LEU A 137 -31.38 -36.77 24.72
N GLY A 138 -32.16 -37.77 25.09
CA GLY A 138 -31.69 -38.89 25.93
C GLY A 138 -30.72 -39.83 25.17
N SER A 139 -30.78 -39.85 23.85
CA SER A 139 -29.95 -40.66 22.96
C SER A 139 -28.71 -39.92 22.47
N VAL A 140 -28.54 -38.60 22.71
CA VAL A 140 -27.44 -37.75 22.25
C VAL A 140 -26.40 -37.64 23.34
N GLN A 141 -25.14 -38.00 23.01
CA GLN A 141 -24.02 -37.84 23.89
C GLN A 141 -23.43 -36.44 23.77
N GLY A 142 -23.45 -35.62 24.83
CA GLY A 142 -22.95 -34.25 24.80
C GLY A 142 -21.45 -34.15 24.78
N SER A 143 -20.88 -33.35 23.84
CA SER A 143 -19.44 -33.07 23.69
C SER A 143 -18.99 -31.81 24.42
N GLY A 144 -19.90 -31.02 24.99
CA GLY A 144 -19.60 -29.77 25.71
C GLY A 144 -18.97 -29.98 27.08
N ALA A 145 -18.40 -28.92 27.66
CA ALA A 145 -17.78 -28.96 28.98
C ALA A 145 -18.73 -29.53 30.05
N GLY A 146 -18.30 -30.55 30.80
CA GLY A 146 -19.10 -31.28 31.78
C GLY A 146 -20.14 -32.23 31.16
N GLY A 147 -19.96 -32.67 29.90
CA GLY A 147 -20.90 -33.56 29.23
C GLY A 147 -22.20 -32.86 28.73
N LYS A 148 -22.14 -31.58 28.51
CA LYS A 148 -23.29 -30.78 28.06
C LYS A 148 -23.60 -30.99 26.59
N ILE A 149 -24.86 -31.27 26.23
CA ILE A 149 -25.31 -31.41 24.85
C ILE A 149 -25.40 -30.05 24.20
N THR A 150 -24.63 -29.89 23.10
CA THR A 150 -24.51 -28.66 22.30
C THR A 150 -25.31 -28.77 21.01
N LYS A 151 -25.44 -27.66 20.28
CA LYS A 151 -26.05 -27.62 18.94
C LYS A 151 -25.41 -28.64 17.98
N VAL A 152 -24.11 -28.81 18.04
CA VAL A 152 -23.35 -29.69 17.13
C VAL A 152 -23.71 -31.17 17.38
N ASP A 153 -23.91 -31.55 18.63
CA ASP A 153 -24.24 -32.92 19.02
C ASP A 153 -25.63 -33.32 18.49
N VAL A 154 -26.57 -32.38 18.52
CA VAL A 154 -27.93 -32.62 18.05
C VAL A 154 -27.98 -32.70 16.53
N LEU A 155 -27.24 -31.83 15.81
CA LEU A 155 -27.15 -31.89 14.34
C LEU A 155 -26.44 -33.16 13.85
N ALA A 156 -25.40 -33.60 14.55
CA ALA A 156 -24.69 -34.84 14.26
C ALA A 156 -25.61 -36.08 14.47
N ALA A 157 -26.56 -35.98 15.40
CA ALA A 157 -27.56 -37.02 15.62
C ALA A 157 -28.71 -36.99 14.55
N ALA A 158 -28.99 -35.82 13.95
CA ALA A 158 -29.95 -35.64 12.87
C ALA A 158 -29.50 -36.26 11.55
N ASP A 159 -28.22 -36.20 11.24
CA ASP A 159 -27.62 -36.65 9.96
C ASP A 159 -27.45 -38.21 9.87
N GLY A 160 -27.98 -38.93 10.82
CA GLY A 160 -28.25 -40.38 10.72
C GLY A 160 -27.05 -41.25 10.31
N GLY A 161 -26.19 -41.60 11.22
CA GLY A 161 -25.46 -42.88 11.10
C GLY A 161 -23.96 -42.83 10.88
N GLY A 162 -23.26 -43.02 11.95
CA GLY A 162 -22.15 -43.96 12.04
C GLY A 162 -21.01 -43.93 11.06
N ALA A 163 -20.05 -43.07 11.29
CA ALA A 163 -18.65 -43.44 11.20
C ALA A 163 -17.90 -42.68 12.29
N ALA A 164 -17.23 -43.40 13.18
CA ALA A 164 -16.41 -42.81 14.22
C ALA A 164 -15.36 -41.90 13.56
N ALA A 165 -15.45 -40.60 13.80
CA ALA A 165 -14.40 -39.67 13.47
C ALA A 165 -13.11 -40.10 14.21
N PRO A 166 -11.93 -40.06 13.56
CA PRO A 166 -10.69 -40.39 14.24
C PRO A 166 -10.52 -39.45 15.45
N ALA A 167 -10.19 -40.07 16.60
CA ALA A 167 -9.97 -39.34 17.84
C ALA A 167 -9.03 -38.14 17.60
N LYS A 168 -9.47 -36.93 17.92
CA LYS A 168 -8.59 -35.77 17.96
C LYS A 168 -7.44 -36.12 18.91
N ALA A 169 -6.23 -36.16 18.38
CA ALA A 169 -5.03 -36.28 19.20
C ALA A 169 -5.10 -35.22 20.30
N ALA A 170 -4.87 -35.64 21.52
CA ALA A 170 -4.74 -34.72 22.65
C ALA A 170 -3.67 -33.67 22.32
N PRO A 171 -3.84 -32.41 22.67
CA PRO A 171 -2.80 -31.41 22.44
C PRO A 171 -1.52 -31.90 23.08
N ALA A 172 -0.47 -32.00 22.24
CA ALA A 172 0.87 -32.37 22.73
C ALA A 172 1.19 -31.41 23.88
N LYS A 173 1.60 -31.95 25.05
CA LYS A 173 2.13 -31.14 26.13
C LYS A 173 3.33 -30.39 25.60
N ALA A 174 3.37 -29.08 25.76
CA ALA A 174 4.53 -28.28 25.45
C ALA A 174 5.73 -28.83 26.26
N GLU A 175 6.77 -29.28 25.56
CA GLU A 175 8.03 -29.65 26.20
C GLU A 175 8.88 -28.38 26.38
N GLU A 176 9.11 -28.00 27.61
CA GLU A 176 10.02 -26.90 27.92
C GLU A 176 11.45 -27.45 28.01
N THR A 177 12.31 -26.95 27.11
CA THR A 177 13.73 -27.31 27.10
C THR A 177 14.59 -26.09 27.40
N ALA A 178 15.33 -26.07 28.48
CA ALA A 178 16.23 -24.97 28.82
C ALA A 178 17.40 -24.90 27.82
N LEU A 179 17.56 -23.76 27.16
CA LEU A 179 18.68 -23.50 26.26
C LEU A 179 19.97 -23.38 27.07
N ARG A 180 20.92 -24.29 26.84
CA ARG A 180 22.22 -24.33 27.52
C ARG A 180 23.38 -24.42 26.51
N GLY A 181 24.59 -24.01 26.93
CA GLY A 181 25.78 -24.02 26.09
C GLY A 181 25.62 -23.15 24.84
N PRO A 182 26.04 -23.65 23.63
CA PRO A 182 26.02 -22.89 22.42
C PRO A 182 24.62 -22.31 22.04
N ALA A 183 23.55 -23.05 22.32
CA ALA A 183 22.18 -22.57 22.08
C ALA A 183 21.77 -21.39 22.98
N GLY A 184 22.19 -21.42 24.24
CA GLY A 184 22.01 -20.30 25.20
C GLY A 184 22.85 -19.09 24.80
N MET A 185 24.08 -19.29 24.34
CA MET A 185 24.94 -18.21 23.84
C MET A 185 24.36 -17.55 22.57
N LEU A 186 23.84 -18.35 21.65
CA LEU A 186 23.18 -17.85 20.46
C LEU A 186 21.94 -17.02 20.80
N ALA A 187 21.10 -17.51 21.73
CA ALA A 187 19.92 -16.79 22.19
C ALA A 187 20.30 -15.44 22.82
N SER A 188 21.35 -15.39 23.65
CA SER A 188 21.85 -14.15 24.21
C SER A 188 22.38 -13.20 23.14
N ALA A 189 23.19 -13.68 22.20
CA ALA A 189 23.70 -12.88 21.08
C ALA A 189 22.59 -12.34 20.18
N MET A 190 21.51 -13.10 19.97
CA MET A 190 20.36 -12.66 19.20
C MET A 190 19.52 -11.58 19.95
N ASN A 191 19.43 -11.67 21.26
CA ASN A 191 18.80 -10.63 22.07
C ASN A 191 19.63 -9.33 22.01
N GLU A 192 20.94 -9.41 22.13
CA GLU A 192 21.83 -8.27 21.99
C GLU A 192 21.78 -7.66 20.56
N SER A 193 21.68 -8.49 19.54
CA SER A 193 21.54 -8.07 18.14
C SER A 193 20.31 -7.18 17.88
N ARG A 194 19.28 -7.24 18.72
CA ARG A 194 18.06 -6.39 18.60
C ARG A 194 18.36 -4.91 18.84
N THR A 195 19.44 -4.59 19.51
CA THR A 195 19.86 -3.21 19.78
C THR A 195 20.61 -2.56 18.61
N VAL A 196 20.99 -3.34 17.59
CA VAL A 196 21.70 -2.86 16.41
C VAL A 196 20.69 -2.44 15.34
N PRO A 197 20.55 -1.15 14.99
CA PRO A 197 19.70 -0.71 13.88
C PRO A 197 20.36 -1.11 12.56
N THR A 198 19.79 -2.09 11.89
CA THR A 198 20.31 -2.62 10.63
C THR A 198 19.50 -2.18 9.42
N ALA A 199 20.17 -2.01 8.28
CA ALA A 199 19.56 -1.93 6.96
C ALA A 199 20.15 -3.01 6.05
N THR A 200 19.49 -3.33 4.95
CA THR A 200 19.92 -4.41 4.04
C THR A 200 19.83 -3.96 2.58
N SER A 201 20.91 -4.10 1.86
CA SER A 201 20.96 -3.93 0.40
C SER A 201 20.88 -5.29 -0.29
N PHE A 202 20.24 -5.33 -1.46
CA PHE A 202 20.07 -6.52 -2.29
C PHE A 202 20.74 -6.32 -3.64
N ARG A 203 21.33 -7.40 -4.19
CA ARG A 203 21.86 -7.41 -5.54
C ARG A 203 21.72 -8.80 -6.15
N THR A 204 21.19 -8.87 -7.38
CA THR A 204 21.15 -10.11 -8.17
C THR A 204 22.40 -10.19 -9.03
N VAL A 205 23.11 -11.31 -8.96
CA VAL A 205 24.40 -11.57 -9.61
C VAL A 205 24.23 -12.73 -10.58
N PRO A 206 24.60 -12.58 -11.88
CA PRO A 206 24.69 -13.71 -12.82
C PRO A 206 25.80 -14.66 -12.40
N VAL A 207 25.59 -15.98 -12.52
CA VAL A 207 26.56 -16.96 -12.00
C VAL A 207 27.29 -17.76 -13.07
N ASP A 208 27.06 -17.49 -14.33
CA ASP A 208 27.67 -18.26 -15.44
C ASP A 208 29.18 -18.09 -15.50
N THR A 209 29.64 -16.85 -15.30
CA THR A 209 31.09 -16.54 -15.29
C THR A 209 31.79 -17.25 -14.13
N ILE A 210 31.29 -17.10 -12.91
CA ILE A 210 31.90 -17.78 -11.76
C ILE A 210 31.86 -19.31 -11.89
N ASP A 211 30.80 -19.90 -12.49
CA ASP A 211 30.73 -21.34 -12.69
C ASP A 211 31.73 -21.82 -13.75
N ALA A 212 31.85 -21.10 -14.88
CA ALA A 212 32.81 -21.42 -15.93
C ALA A 212 34.25 -21.34 -15.41
N LYS A 213 34.63 -20.24 -14.78
CA LYS A 213 35.95 -20.02 -14.21
C LYS A 213 36.27 -21.05 -13.10
N ARG A 214 35.34 -21.31 -12.20
CA ARG A 214 35.47 -22.32 -11.15
C ARG A 214 35.67 -23.73 -11.72
N LYS A 215 34.93 -24.12 -12.77
CA LYS A 215 35.11 -25.41 -13.45
C LYS A 215 36.51 -25.51 -14.08
N ALA A 216 36.99 -24.48 -14.71
CA ALA A 216 38.32 -24.43 -15.30
C ALA A 216 39.44 -24.59 -14.25
N LEU A 217 39.34 -23.80 -13.16
CA LEU A 217 40.26 -23.91 -12.03
C LEU A 217 40.24 -25.32 -11.42
N ASN A 218 39.06 -25.89 -11.19
CA ASN A 218 38.95 -27.26 -10.65
C ASN A 218 39.47 -28.36 -11.60
N GLY A 219 39.34 -28.13 -12.91
CA GLY A 219 39.97 -29.00 -13.92
C GLY A 219 41.49 -29.04 -13.79
N ALA A 220 42.13 -27.90 -13.67
CA ALA A 220 43.58 -27.77 -13.51
C ALA A 220 44.11 -28.20 -12.12
N LEU A 221 43.26 -28.11 -11.08
CA LEU A 221 43.61 -28.50 -9.71
C LEU A 221 43.37 -29.96 -9.37
N LYS A 222 42.74 -30.71 -10.29
CA LYS A 222 42.34 -32.12 -10.06
C LYS A 222 43.50 -33.01 -9.61
N GLU A 223 44.63 -32.91 -10.24
CA GLU A 223 45.84 -33.70 -9.89
C GLU A 223 46.44 -33.29 -8.54
N ARG A 224 46.20 -32.09 -8.07
CA ARG A 224 46.70 -31.57 -6.78
C ARG A 224 45.73 -31.87 -5.61
N GLY A 225 44.59 -32.55 -5.88
CA GLY A 225 43.61 -32.91 -4.85
C GLY A 225 42.87 -31.69 -4.23
N MET A 226 43.04 -30.48 -4.79
CA MET A 226 42.38 -29.27 -4.32
C MET A 226 41.07 -29.03 -5.08
N LYS A 227 40.02 -28.58 -4.37
CA LYS A 227 38.72 -28.29 -4.96
C LYS A 227 38.19 -26.94 -4.48
N LEU A 228 37.82 -26.10 -5.42
CA LEU A 228 37.20 -24.77 -5.17
C LEU A 228 35.69 -24.85 -5.24
N SER A 229 35.00 -24.38 -4.21
CA SER A 229 33.55 -24.18 -4.17
C SER A 229 33.17 -22.77 -4.62
N PHE A 230 31.90 -22.55 -4.91
CA PHE A 230 31.37 -21.20 -5.11
C PHE A 230 31.65 -20.31 -3.89
N THR A 231 31.48 -20.87 -2.69
CA THR A 231 31.64 -20.10 -1.43
C THR A 231 33.09 -19.64 -1.25
N HIS A 232 34.13 -20.42 -1.68
CA HIS A 232 35.50 -19.97 -1.62
C HIS A 232 35.76 -18.73 -2.47
N LEU A 233 35.24 -18.71 -3.70
CA LEU A 233 35.44 -17.58 -4.62
C LEU A 233 34.62 -16.34 -4.18
N ILE A 234 33.40 -16.55 -3.68
CA ILE A 234 32.55 -15.47 -3.14
C ILE A 234 33.20 -14.88 -1.88
N ALA A 235 33.66 -15.72 -0.95
CA ALA A 235 34.33 -15.28 0.25
C ALA A 235 35.60 -14.47 -0.06
N TRP A 236 36.36 -14.89 -1.07
CA TRP A 236 37.53 -14.16 -1.51
C TRP A 236 37.19 -12.82 -2.16
N ALA A 237 36.12 -12.77 -2.97
CA ALA A 237 35.62 -11.52 -3.55
C ALA A 237 35.15 -10.53 -2.45
N ILE A 238 34.52 -11.04 -1.38
CA ILE A 238 34.15 -10.24 -0.21
C ILE A 238 35.38 -9.65 0.47
N VAL A 239 36.44 -10.43 0.65
CA VAL A 239 37.71 -9.97 1.24
C VAL A 239 38.33 -8.87 0.38
N LYS A 240 38.42 -9.07 -0.94
CA LYS A 240 38.95 -8.06 -1.87
C LYS A 240 38.12 -6.80 -1.90
N ALA A 241 36.81 -6.92 -1.99
CA ALA A 241 35.92 -5.75 -1.89
C ALA A 241 36.02 -5.06 -0.52
N GLY A 242 36.22 -5.79 0.58
CA GLY A 242 36.40 -5.22 1.92
C GLY A 242 37.69 -4.43 2.08
N GLN A 243 38.74 -4.78 1.34
CA GLN A 243 39.98 -3.98 1.25
C GLN A 243 39.72 -2.61 0.58
N GLU A 244 38.94 -2.58 -0.45
CA GLU A 244 38.58 -1.36 -1.19
C GLU A 244 37.51 -0.52 -0.47
N TRP A 245 36.63 -1.17 0.30
CA TRP A 245 35.56 -0.58 1.12
C TRP A 245 35.73 -0.89 2.61
N PRO A 246 36.76 -0.36 3.29
CA PRO A 246 37.03 -0.65 4.71
C PRO A 246 35.89 -0.19 5.64
N VAL A 247 35.05 0.76 5.20
CA VAL A 247 33.86 1.20 5.92
C VAL A 247 32.92 0.02 6.25
N MET A 248 32.85 -1.02 5.40
CA MET A 248 32.00 -2.19 5.61
C MET A 248 32.43 -3.09 6.77
N ALA A 249 33.66 -2.93 7.23
CA ALA A 249 34.23 -3.61 8.42
C ALA A 249 34.11 -2.77 9.70
N ARG A 250 33.65 -1.52 9.62
CA ARG A 250 33.53 -0.65 10.79
C ARG A 250 32.49 -1.16 11.77
N THR A 251 32.78 -0.99 13.05
CA THR A 251 31.88 -1.35 14.14
C THR A 251 31.49 -0.12 14.96
N TYR A 252 30.36 -0.19 15.62
CA TYR A 252 29.89 0.85 16.54
C TYR A 252 30.24 0.49 17.97
N GLU A 253 30.73 1.44 18.71
CA GLU A 253 30.99 1.33 20.15
C GLU A 253 30.55 2.61 20.85
N GLU A 254 29.91 2.46 22.00
CA GLU A 254 29.58 3.59 22.87
C GLU A 254 30.54 3.60 24.07
N ARG A 255 31.21 4.73 24.31
CA ARG A 255 32.11 4.94 25.43
C ARG A 255 31.68 6.18 26.18
N GLU A 256 31.38 6.07 27.46
CA GLU A 256 30.96 7.18 28.32
C GLU A 256 29.79 8.00 27.71
N GLY A 257 28.80 7.32 27.14
CA GLY A 257 27.65 7.96 26.50
C GLY A 257 27.97 8.68 25.17
N LYS A 258 29.13 8.46 24.57
CA LYS A 258 29.53 9.04 23.27
C LYS A 258 29.68 7.95 22.22
N PRO A 259 29.07 8.12 21.01
CA PRO A 259 29.19 7.16 19.92
C PRO A 259 30.55 7.24 19.23
N PHE A 260 31.13 6.09 18.91
CA PHE A 260 32.36 5.94 18.12
C PHE A 260 32.20 4.95 17.00
N ALA A 261 32.66 5.30 15.80
CA ALA A 261 32.88 4.35 14.71
C ALA A 261 34.33 3.83 14.82
N ILE A 262 34.48 2.51 14.95
CA ILE A 262 35.79 1.86 15.08
C ILE A 262 36.13 1.22 13.73
N ASP A 263 37.24 1.67 13.14
CA ASP A 263 37.82 1.06 11.95
C ASP A 263 38.86 0.04 12.40
N PRO A 264 38.64 -1.27 12.11
CA PRO A 264 39.55 -2.32 12.57
C PRO A 264 40.88 -2.39 11.79
N GLY A 265 40.99 -1.68 10.66
CA GLY A 265 42.18 -1.66 9.80
C GLY A 265 42.50 -3.01 9.12
N THR A 266 41.58 -3.96 9.14
CA THR A 266 41.72 -5.29 8.55
C THR A 266 40.37 -5.96 8.35
N VAL A 267 40.27 -6.90 7.39
CA VAL A 267 39.08 -7.73 7.17
C VAL A 267 39.25 -9.05 7.93
N ASN A 268 38.40 -9.24 8.93
CA ASN A 268 38.27 -10.50 9.65
C ASN A 268 36.95 -11.16 9.21
N LEU A 269 37.07 -12.19 8.37
CA LEU A 269 35.90 -12.79 7.72
C LEU A 269 35.34 -13.96 8.54
N GLY A 270 34.13 -13.81 9.09
CA GLY A 270 33.34 -14.87 9.71
C GLY A 270 32.65 -15.73 8.66
N ILE A 271 32.72 -17.03 8.80
CA ILE A 271 32.04 -18.00 7.92
C ILE A 271 30.95 -18.70 8.69
N ALA A 272 29.69 -18.47 8.34
CA ALA A 272 28.56 -19.15 8.97
C ALA A 272 28.48 -20.58 8.48
N VAL A 273 28.64 -21.55 9.41
CA VAL A 273 28.60 -23.00 9.16
C VAL A 273 27.46 -23.61 9.94
N ASP A 274 26.54 -24.23 9.24
CA ASP A 274 25.45 -25.00 9.83
C ASP A 274 25.90 -26.47 10.01
N VAL A 275 25.88 -26.94 11.24
CA VAL A 275 26.30 -28.29 11.61
C VAL A 275 25.11 -29.10 12.11
N GLU A 276 24.77 -30.14 11.39
CA GLU A 276 23.77 -31.12 11.82
C GLU A 276 24.44 -32.15 12.72
N ARG A 277 23.90 -32.34 13.91
CA ARG A 277 24.39 -33.34 14.89
C ARG A 277 23.72 -34.68 14.69
N LYS A 278 24.31 -35.71 15.26
CA LYS A 278 23.83 -37.12 15.18
C LYS A 278 22.41 -37.32 15.75
N ASP A 279 21.95 -36.40 16.60
CA ASP A 279 20.61 -36.38 17.21
C ASP A 279 19.58 -35.62 16.34
N GLY A 280 19.98 -35.15 15.15
CA GLY A 280 19.16 -34.35 14.25
C GLY A 280 19.07 -32.85 14.65
N SER A 281 19.68 -32.45 15.75
CA SER A 281 19.75 -31.02 16.12
C SER A 281 20.73 -30.26 15.22
N ARG A 282 20.45 -29.00 14.94
CA ARG A 282 21.29 -28.08 14.15
C ARG A 282 21.92 -27.04 15.03
N SER A 283 23.17 -26.70 14.75
CA SER A 283 23.91 -25.64 15.44
C SER A 283 24.65 -24.78 14.45
N LEU A 284 24.38 -23.48 14.49
CA LEU A 284 25.07 -22.48 13.67
C LEU A 284 26.32 -22.00 14.40
N MET A 285 27.47 -22.07 13.74
CA MET A 285 28.76 -21.58 14.24
C MET A 285 29.36 -20.61 13.19
N VAL A 286 30.03 -19.57 13.66
CA VAL A 286 30.62 -18.54 12.77
C VAL A 286 32.10 -18.34 13.13
N PRO A 287 32.97 -19.31 12.77
CA PRO A 287 34.41 -19.14 12.95
C PRO A 287 34.97 -18.05 12.05
N CYS A 288 36.09 -17.45 12.43
CA CYS A 288 36.66 -16.26 11.86
C CYS A 288 38.03 -16.48 11.20
N ILE A 289 38.16 -16.10 9.94
CA ILE A 289 39.47 -16.00 9.28
C ILE A 289 40.04 -14.59 9.60
N LYS A 290 41.00 -14.55 10.50
CA LYS A 290 41.61 -13.30 10.94
C LYS A 290 42.59 -12.73 9.91
N GLY A 291 42.53 -11.43 9.67
CA GLY A 291 43.41 -10.77 8.69
C GLY A 291 43.30 -11.36 7.29
N ALA A 292 42.08 -11.74 6.87
CA ALA A 292 41.83 -12.39 5.59
C ALA A 292 42.37 -11.56 4.40
N ASP A 293 42.35 -10.24 4.51
CA ASP A 293 42.86 -9.27 3.53
C ASP A 293 44.41 -9.29 3.39
N ARG A 294 45.12 -9.88 4.36
CA ARG A 294 46.59 -9.98 4.35
C ARG A 294 47.07 -11.31 3.83
N LEU A 295 46.17 -12.23 3.53
CA LEU A 295 46.47 -13.57 3.01
C LEU A 295 46.49 -13.55 1.48
N GLU A 296 47.33 -14.45 0.90
CA GLU A 296 47.22 -14.87 -0.48
C GLU A 296 46.17 -15.94 -0.60
N PHE A 297 45.55 -16.11 -1.77
CA PHE A 297 44.42 -17.02 -1.95
C PHE A 297 44.69 -18.47 -1.50
N PRO A 298 45.87 -19.10 -1.74
CA PRO A 298 46.17 -20.45 -1.25
C PRO A 298 46.15 -20.57 0.28
N ALA A 299 46.71 -19.58 0.98
CA ALA A 299 46.70 -19.53 2.44
C ALA A 299 45.29 -19.29 2.99
N PHE A 300 44.51 -18.37 2.35
CA PHE A 300 43.12 -18.15 2.65
C PHE A 300 42.28 -19.40 2.50
N HIS A 301 42.41 -20.13 1.39
CA HIS A 301 41.73 -21.41 1.13
C HIS A 301 42.06 -22.49 2.17
N ALA A 302 43.34 -22.63 2.49
CA ALA A 302 43.79 -23.60 3.50
C ALA A 302 43.23 -23.28 4.90
N TYR A 303 43.20 -22.00 5.26
CA TYR A 303 42.61 -21.53 6.54
C TYR A 303 41.10 -21.75 6.57
N TYR A 304 40.42 -21.48 5.46
CA TYR A 304 38.99 -21.74 5.31
C TYR A 304 38.65 -23.22 5.54
N GLU A 305 39.35 -24.12 4.86
CA GLU A 305 39.10 -25.56 4.97
C GLU A 305 39.46 -26.13 6.36
N ASP A 306 40.52 -25.60 7.01
CA ASP A 306 40.86 -25.93 8.39
C ASP A 306 39.74 -25.57 9.36
N LEU A 307 39.18 -24.35 9.26
CA LEU A 307 38.06 -23.89 10.08
C LEU A 307 36.81 -24.74 9.84
N ILE A 308 36.48 -25.06 8.58
CA ILE A 308 35.33 -25.92 8.27
C ILE A 308 35.53 -27.33 8.88
N THR A 309 36.73 -27.86 8.82
CA THR A 309 37.04 -29.16 9.40
C THR A 309 36.94 -29.11 10.92
N LYS A 310 37.53 -28.14 11.59
CA LYS A 310 37.44 -27.95 13.03
C LYS A 310 35.99 -27.78 13.49
N THR A 311 35.18 -27.04 12.68
CA THR A 311 33.75 -26.84 12.96
C THR A 311 33.00 -28.18 12.97
N ARG A 312 33.19 -28.97 11.92
CA ARG A 312 32.55 -30.30 11.79
C ARG A 312 32.96 -31.28 12.86
N GLU A 313 34.26 -31.23 13.28
CA GLU A 313 34.82 -32.06 14.34
C GLU A 313 34.56 -31.53 15.76
N ASN A 314 33.89 -30.39 15.89
CA ASN A 314 33.64 -29.68 17.16
C ASN A 314 34.94 -29.38 17.95
N LYS A 315 35.98 -28.97 17.23
CA LYS A 315 37.32 -28.66 17.75
C LYS A 315 37.66 -27.17 17.75
N LEU A 316 36.67 -26.31 17.53
CA LEU A 316 36.86 -24.86 17.58
C LEU A 316 37.16 -24.36 18.98
N SER A 317 38.13 -23.46 19.11
CA SER A 317 38.47 -22.75 20.34
C SER A 317 37.72 -21.41 20.43
N PRO A 318 37.58 -20.78 21.62
CA PRO A 318 37.01 -19.45 21.73
C PRO A 318 37.70 -18.38 20.88
N ASP A 319 39.01 -18.54 20.63
CA ASP A 319 39.77 -17.61 19.78
C ASP A 319 39.38 -17.70 18.32
N ASP A 320 38.90 -18.87 17.82
CA ASP A 320 38.43 -19.03 16.45
C ASP A 320 37.14 -18.24 16.14
N PHE A 321 36.43 -17.71 17.15
CA PHE A 321 35.21 -16.91 16.99
C PHE A 321 35.46 -15.40 17.17
N ALA A 322 36.60 -15.00 17.71
CA ALA A 322 36.85 -13.63 18.13
C ALA A 322 37.25 -12.70 16.96
N GLY A 323 36.74 -11.46 17.00
CA GLY A 323 37.21 -10.36 16.16
C GLY A 323 36.58 -10.28 14.78
N THR A 324 35.55 -11.04 14.48
CA THR A 324 34.82 -10.97 13.21
C THR A 324 34.21 -9.59 12.98
N ASN A 325 34.45 -8.99 11.80
CA ASN A 325 33.88 -7.69 11.43
C ASN A 325 33.04 -7.74 10.14
N ILE A 326 33.31 -8.70 9.24
CA ILE A 326 32.45 -9.03 8.10
C ILE A 326 32.13 -10.53 8.19
N SER A 327 30.87 -10.90 7.97
CA SER A 327 30.46 -12.30 7.94
C SER A 327 29.87 -12.70 6.60
N LEU A 328 30.06 -13.99 6.23
CA LEU A 328 29.41 -14.62 5.09
C LEU A 328 28.51 -15.78 5.56
N THR A 329 27.25 -15.77 5.13
CA THR A 329 26.34 -16.92 5.28
C THR A 329 25.82 -17.36 3.92
N ASN A 330 25.69 -18.67 3.70
CA ASN A 330 25.24 -19.22 2.43
C ASN A 330 24.07 -20.19 2.63
N PRO A 331 22.83 -19.68 2.87
CA PRO A 331 21.64 -20.50 2.97
C PRO A 331 21.14 -21.04 1.61
N GLY A 332 21.74 -20.57 0.51
CA GLY A 332 21.35 -20.96 -0.86
C GLY A 332 21.49 -22.45 -1.16
N GLY A 333 22.36 -23.17 -0.44
CA GLY A 333 22.48 -24.63 -0.54
C GLY A 333 21.21 -25.40 -0.15
N LEU A 334 20.32 -24.79 0.63
CA LEU A 334 19.02 -25.33 1.02
C LEU A 334 17.86 -24.84 0.14
N GLY A 335 18.16 -24.11 -0.94
CA GLY A 335 17.16 -23.53 -1.85
C GLY A 335 16.62 -22.15 -1.44
N THR A 336 17.13 -21.54 -0.38
CA THR A 336 16.75 -20.19 0.04
C THR A 336 17.16 -19.16 -1.01
N VAL A 337 16.21 -18.44 -1.59
CA VAL A 337 16.45 -17.47 -2.68
C VAL A 337 17.18 -16.23 -2.16
N ALA A 338 16.78 -15.71 -1.01
CA ALA A 338 17.39 -14.57 -0.33
C ALA A 338 17.22 -14.69 1.18
N SER A 339 18.12 -14.11 1.95
CA SER A 339 18.05 -14.09 3.41
C SER A 339 18.48 -12.71 3.91
N VAL A 340 17.82 -12.21 4.96
CA VAL A 340 18.21 -11.01 5.70
C VAL A 340 18.70 -11.46 7.07
N PRO A 341 20.00 -11.81 7.19
CA PRO A 341 20.54 -12.32 8.44
C PRO A 341 20.64 -11.22 9.49
N ARG A 342 20.55 -11.60 10.75
CA ARG A 342 20.80 -10.68 11.86
C ARG A 342 22.29 -10.39 11.99
N LEU A 343 22.63 -9.11 12.14
CA LEU A 343 23.98 -8.68 12.43
C LEU A 343 24.29 -8.92 13.91
N MET A 344 25.40 -9.57 14.20
CA MET A 344 25.83 -9.74 15.60
C MET A 344 26.51 -8.47 16.10
N SER A 345 26.40 -8.22 17.40
CA SER A 345 27.11 -7.12 18.06
C SER A 345 28.62 -7.19 17.79
N GLY A 346 29.21 -6.04 17.47
CA GLY A 346 30.64 -5.97 17.11
C GLY A 346 31.00 -6.31 15.67
N GLN A 347 30.00 -6.53 14.80
CA GLN A 347 30.19 -6.70 13.36
C GLN A 347 29.67 -5.50 12.58
N GLY A 348 30.38 -5.11 11.49
CA GLY A 348 29.95 -4.07 10.60
C GLY A 348 28.94 -4.56 9.56
N THR A 349 29.19 -5.74 8.97
CA THR A 349 28.41 -6.25 7.86
C THR A 349 28.29 -7.77 7.88
N ILE A 350 27.13 -8.30 7.45
CA ILE A 350 26.96 -9.69 7.11
C ILE A 350 26.40 -9.84 5.69
N VAL A 351 27.10 -10.60 4.84
CA VAL A 351 26.68 -10.93 3.47
C VAL A 351 26.00 -12.30 3.45
N ALA A 352 24.82 -12.37 2.84
CA ALA A 352 24.16 -13.66 2.59
C ALA A 352 24.06 -13.95 1.09
N CYS A 353 24.27 -15.23 0.71
CA CYS A 353 24.14 -15.71 -0.65
C CYS A 353 22.91 -16.60 -0.78
N GLY A 354 22.05 -16.30 -1.73
CA GLY A 354 20.88 -17.11 -2.09
C GLY A 354 21.23 -18.31 -2.96
N SER A 355 20.21 -19.07 -3.33
CA SER A 355 20.34 -20.23 -4.21
C SER A 355 20.76 -19.84 -5.63
N LEU A 356 21.52 -20.75 -6.24
CA LEU A 356 21.95 -20.65 -7.63
C LEU A 356 20.90 -21.29 -8.53
N ALA A 357 19.97 -20.50 -9.05
CA ALA A 357 18.84 -20.96 -9.82
C ALA A 357 18.54 -20.05 -11.01
N TYR A 358 17.81 -20.54 -11.99
CA TYR A 358 17.18 -19.66 -12.97
C TYR A 358 16.14 -18.78 -12.27
N PRO A 359 15.91 -17.52 -12.76
CA PRO A 359 14.81 -16.71 -12.27
C PRO A 359 13.49 -17.48 -12.33
N VAL A 360 12.60 -17.26 -11.35
CA VAL A 360 11.37 -18.05 -11.17
C VAL A 360 10.46 -18.02 -12.39
N GLU A 361 10.52 -16.95 -13.17
CA GLU A 361 9.79 -16.75 -14.42
C GLU A 361 10.16 -17.80 -15.48
N TRP A 362 11.33 -18.44 -15.34
CA TRP A 362 11.84 -19.48 -16.25
C TRP A 362 11.68 -20.90 -15.69
N ALA A 363 11.12 -21.05 -14.48
CA ALA A 363 11.03 -22.36 -13.82
C ALA A 363 10.20 -23.40 -14.59
N HIS A 364 9.26 -22.95 -15.41
CA HIS A 364 8.40 -23.79 -16.24
C HIS A 364 8.94 -24.04 -17.65
N VAL A 365 10.06 -23.38 -18.03
CA VAL A 365 10.64 -23.52 -19.36
C VAL A 365 11.59 -24.72 -19.39
N PRO A 366 11.50 -25.63 -20.40
CA PRO A 366 12.43 -26.75 -20.55
C PRO A 366 13.89 -26.32 -20.62
N ALA A 367 14.78 -27.06 -20.00
CA ALA A 367 16.20 -26.71 -19.84
C ALA A 367 16.94 -26.46 -21.17
N ASP A 368 16.57 -27.21 -22.23
CA ASP A 368 17.07 -27.01 -23.58
C ASP A 368 16.68 -25.67 -24.19
N ARG A 369 15.46 -25.21 -23.93
CA ARG A 369 14.98 -23.89 -24.34
C ARG A 369 15.69 -22.76 -23.60
N ILE A 370 15.84 -22.91 -22.26
CA ILE A 370 16.59 -21.96 -21.42
C ILE A 370 18.03 -21.82 -21.95
N ALA A 371 18.69 -22.95 -22.24
CA ALA A 371 20.03 -22.96 -22.79
C ALA A 371 20.11 -22.29 -24.17
N ALA A 372 19.14 -22.57 -25.04
CA ALA A 372 19.06 -21.95 -26.37
C ALA A 372 18.83 -20.43 -26.33
N LEU A 373 18.17 -19.93 -25.30
CA LEU A 373 17.91 -18.49 -25.09
C LEU A 373 19.06 -17.79 -24.35
N GLY A 374 20.07 -18.53 -23.88
CA GLY A 374 21.21 -17.95 -23.16
C GLY A 374 20.85 -17.32 -21.81
N VAL A 375 19.76 -17.79 -21.17
CA VAL A 375 19.34 -17.29 -19.86
C VAL A 375 20.29 -17.76 -18.79
N SER A 376 20.88 -16.81 -18.04
CA SER A 376 21.79 -17.10 -16.94
C SER A 376 21.07 -17.53 -15.67
N LYS A 377 21.68 -18.47 -14.95
CA LYS A 377 21.34 -18.64 -13.53
C LYS A 377 21.75 -17.41 -12.77
N VAL A 378 21.00 -17.08 -11.74
CA VAL A 378 21.27 -15.94 -10.87
C VAL A 378 21.41 -16.38 -9.42
N MET A 379 22.05 -15.53 -8.63
CA MET A 379 22.15 -15.63 -7.18
C MET A 379 21.84 -14.26 -6.59
N THR A 380 20.93 -14.21 -5.62
CA THR A 380 20.69 -12.98 -4.88
C THR A 380 21.68 -12.89 -3.71
N MET A 381 22.43 -11.79 -3.67
CA MET A 381 23.29 -11.43 -2.53
C MET A 381 22.64 -10.32 -1.73
N THR A 382 22.72 -10.42 -0.40
CA THR A 382 22.27 -9.36 0.51
C THR A 382 23.43 -8.92 1.40
N SER A 383 23.48 -7.64 1.72
CA SER A 383 24.42 -7.06 2.68
C SER A 383 23.60 -6.39 3.78
N THR A 384 23.56 -6.98 4.96
CA THR A 384 22.95 -6.38 6.16
C THR A 384 24.05 -5.75 7.00
N TYR A 385 23.90 -4.49 7.40
CA TYR A 385 24.94 -3.70 8.01
C TYR A 385 24.43 -2.83 9.17
N ASP A 386 25.35 -2.40 10.05
CA ASP A 386 25.05 -1.47 11.13
C ASP A 386 24.87 -0.05 10.57
N HIS A 387 23.63 0.42 10.50
CA HIS A 387 23.29 1.71 9.88
C HIS A 387 23.75 2.94 10.70
N ARG A 388 24.30 2.74 11.89
CA ARG A 388 24.92 3.82 12.67
C ARG A 388 26.27 4.25 12.09
N VAL A 389 26.97 3.33 11.41
CA VAL A 389 28.36 3.53 10.93
C VAL A 389 28.56 3.25 9.45
N ILE A 390 27.59 2.65 8.77
CA ILE A 390 27.62 2.31 7.34
C ILE A 390 26.36 2.84 6.66
N GLN A 391 26.52 3.48 5.50
CA GLN A 391 25.41 4.04 4.74
C GLN A 391 24.98 3.12 3.59
N GLY A 392 23.71 3.30 3.11
CA GLY A 392 23.15 2.48 2.03
C GLY A 392 23.95 2.53 0.73
N ALA A 393 24.48 3.69 0.37
CA ALA A 393 25.31 3.87 -0.81
C ALA A 393 26.64 3.08 -0.74
N GLU A 394 27.23 2.97 0.45
CA GLU A 394 28.47 2.22 0.70
C GLU A 394 28.20 0.72 0.56
N SER A 395 27.12 0.22 1.17
CA SER A 395 26.68 -1.17 1.05
C SER A 395 26.32 -1.55 -0.39
N GLY A 396 25.60 -0.67 -1.11
CA GLY A 396 25.29 -0.89 -2.52
C GLY A 396 26.54 -0.94 -3.41
N SER A 397 27.51 -0.05 -3.17
CA SER A 397 28.78 -0.02 -3.89
C SER A 397 29.65 -1.24 -3.58
N PHE A 398 29.66 -1.68 -2.34
CA PHE A 398 30.34 -2.92 -1.92
C PHE A 398 29.79 -4.15 -2.62
N LEU A 399 28.45 -4.33 -2.64
CA LEU A 399 27.84 -5.44 -3.39
C LEU A 399 28.09 -5.36 -4.88
N ARG A 400 28.09 -4.15 -5.46
CA ARG A 400 28.44 -3.92 -6.87
C ARG A 400 29.89 -4.38 -7.13
N ARG A 401 30.83 -4.06 -6.24
CA ARG A 401 32.21 -4.44 -6.39
C ARG A 401 32.42 -5.97 -6.29
N ILE A 402 31.73 -6.62 -5.38
CA ILE A 402 31.73 -8.08 -5.29
C ILE A 402 31.24 -8.70 -6.61
N ASP A 403 30.14 -8.20 -7.16
CA ASP A 403 29.62 -8.66 -8.44
C ASP A 403 30.64 -8.47 -9.56
N GLN A 404 31.24 -7.30 -9.69
CA GLN A 404 32.28 -7.02 -10.70
C GLN A 404 33.46 -8.00 -10.62
N LEU A 405 33.96 -8.27 -9.42
CA LEU A 405 35.03 -9.27 -9.21
C LEU A 405 34.55 -10.68 -9.64
N LEU A 406 33.33 -11.06 -9.30
CA LEU A 406 32.75 -12.34 -9.68
C LEU A 406 32.46 -12.45 -11.19
N GLN A 407 32.27 -11.32 -11.89
CA GLN A 407 32.21 -11.29 -13.35
C GLN A 407 33.61 -11.30 -14.02
N GLY A 408 34.68 -11.26 -13.23
CA GLY A 408 36.05 -11.38 -13.71
C GLY A 408 36.72 -10.04 -13.98
N GLU A 409 36.21 -8.92 -13.50
CA GLU A 409 36.87 -7.62 -13.60
C GLU A 409 38.20 -7.65 -12.85
N ASP A 410 39.10 -6.79 -13.26
CA ASP A 410 40.47 -6.61 -12.72
C ASP A 410 41.33 -7.90 -12.66
N GLY A 411 41.06 -8.86 -13.54
CA GLY A 411 41.83 -10.09 -13.56
C GLY A 411 41.65 -10.98 -12.31
N PHE A 412 40.49 -10.88 -11.66
CA PHE A 412 40.21 -11.58 -10.38
C PHE A 412 40.52 -13.08 -10.41
N TYR A 413 40.09 -13.79 -11.45
CA TYR A 413 40.32 -15.23 -11.57
C TYR A 413 41.76 -15.56 -12.03
N GLU A 414 42.35 -14.69 -12.84
CA GLU A 414 43.71 -14.79 -13.29
C GLU A 414 44.69 -14.68 -12.08
N ALA A 415 44.45 -13.72 -11.19
CA ALA A 415 45.22 -13.58 -9.95
C ALA A 415 45.03 -14.78 -9.01
N VAL A 416 43.82 -15.37 -8.93
CA VAL A 416 43.58 -16.61 -8.19
C VAL A 416 44.35 -17.80 -8.81
N ALA A 417 44.34 -17.93 -10.15
CA ALA A 417 45.09 -19.00 -10.86
C ALA A 417 46.61 -18.86 -10.62
N GLU A 418 47.14 -17.63 -10.79
CA GLU A 418 48.54 -17.31 -10.62
C GLU A 418 49.03 -17.61 -9.18
N SER A 419 48.25 -17.19 -8.18
CA SER A 419 48.54 -17.47 -6.76
C SER A 419 48.55 -18.96 -6.44
N LEU A 420 47.76 -19.76 -7.16
CA LEU A 420 47.73 -21.21 -7.07
C LEU A 420 48.85 -21.90 -7.93
N GLY A 421 49.72 -21.12 -8.60
CA GLY A 421 50.77 -21.61 -9.50
C GLY A 421 50.22 -22.31 -10.74
N LEU A 422 49.08 -21.85 -11.25
CA LEU A 422 48.49 -22.25 -12.50
C LEU A 422 48.75 -21.20 -13.58
N ASP A 423 48.72 -21.59 -14.84
CA ASP A 423 48.74 -20.68 -15.96
C ASP A 423 47.43 -19.85 -16.01
N PRO A 424 47.47 -18.52 -15.95
CA PRO A 424 46.28 -17.67 -16.10
C PRO A 424 45.46 -17.94 -17.35
N GLY A 425 46.07 -18.46 -18.42
CA GLY A 425 45.37 -18.90 -19.62
C GLY A 425 44.29 -19.93 -19.41
N VAL A 426 44.36 -20.71 -18.31
CA VAL A 426 43.33 -21.67 -17.93
C VAL A 426 41.97 -21.00 -17.70
N VAL A 427 41.95 -19.81 -17.07
CA VAL A 427 40.74 -19.07 -16.77
C VAL A 427 40.42 -18.08 -17.87
N THR A 428 41.41 -17.48 -18.57
CA THR A 428 41.19 -16.53 -19.65
C THR A 428 40.43 -17.16 -20.82
N SER A 429 40.71 -18.43 -21.13
CA SER A 429 40.04 -19.21 -22.19
C SER A 429 38.65 -19.78 -21.75
N ALA A 430 38.36 -19.77 -20.44
CA ALA A 430 37.07 -20.27 -19.93
C ALA A 430 36.01 -19.20 -20.03
N HIS A 431 35.26 -19.20 -21.09
CA HIS A 431 34.02 -18.42 -21.24
C HIS A 431 32.81 -19.24 -20.76
N PRO A 432 31.73 -18.57 -20.31
CA PRO A 432 30.43 -19.24 -20.14
C PRO A 432 30.12 -19.99 -21.43
N ALA A 433 29.79 -21.29 -21.33
CA ALA A 433 29.47 -22.08 -22.51
C ALA A 433 28.30 -21.40 -23.26
N ALA A 434 28.61 -20.74 -24.36
CA ALA A 434 27.62 -20.50 -25.38
C ALA A 434 27.04 -21.88 -25.69
N ALA A 435 25.73 -22.06 -25.53
CA ALA A 435 25.06 -23.32 -25.72
C ALA A 435 25.47 -23.89 -27.09
N SER A 436 26.34 -24.90 -27.07
CA SER A 436 26.66 -25.64 -28.27
C SER A 436 25.39 -26.40 -28.67
N ALA A 437 24.73 -25.88 -29.68
CA ALA A 437 23.60 -26.55 -30.32
C ALA A 437 24.12 -27.84 -31.00
N THR A 438 24.36 -28.91 -30.22
CA THR A 438 24.60 -30.23 -30.74
C THR A 438 23.40 -31.08 -30.41
N GLY A 439 22.52 -31.26 -31.41
CA GLY A 439 21.46 -32.27 -31.30
C GLY A 439 20.15 -31.96 -32.04
N LEU A 440 20.20 -31.33 -33.22
CA LEU A 440 19.13 -31.48 -34.18
C LEU A 440 19.61 -32.40 -35.31
N PRO A 441 18.77 -33.35 -35.80
CA PRO A 441 19.18 -34.21 -36.90
C PRO A 441 19.46 -33.33 -38.14
N ALA A 442 20.58 -33.60 -38.77
CA ALA A 442 21.02 -32.92 -39.98
C ALA A 442 19.95 -33.04 -41.11
N ALA A 443 19.28 -31.96 -41.39
CA ALA A 443 18.57 -31.81 -42.65
C ALA A 443 19.62 -31.57 -43.74
N THR A 444 19.73 -32.47 -44.64
CA THR A 444 20.59 -32.42 -45.82
C THR A 444 19.96 -31.48 -46.83
N GLU A 445 20.35 -30.21 -46.79
CA GLU A 445 20.38 -29.28 -47.94
C GLU A 445 21.46 -28.21 -47.67
N PRO A 446 22.23 -27.80 -48.64
CA PRO A 446 23.27 -26.77 -48.42
C PRO A 446 22.64 -25.46 -48.09
N ALA A 447 22.75 -25.08 -46.81
CA ALA A 447 22.36 -23.76 -46.34
C ALA A 447 23.15 -22.68 -47.05
N ALA A 448 22.44 -21.69 -47.59
CA ALA A 448 23.02 -20.44 -48.03
C ALA A 448 23.90 -19.80 -46.89
N PRO A 449 24.96 -19.07 -47.24
CA PRO A 449 25.87 -18.50 -46.26
C PRO A 449 25.07 -17.64 -45.25
N HIS A 450 25.01 -18.05 -43.97
CA HIS A 450 24.44 -17.26 -42.92
C HIS A 450 25.27 -15.97 -42.76
N THR A 451 24.70 -14.86 -43.14
CA THR A 451 25.20 -13.53 -42.74
C THR A 451 25.12 -13.50 -41.20
N PRO A 452 26.20 -13.15 -40.47
CA PRO A 452 26.15 -13.01 -39.03
C PRO A 452 24.96 -12.09 -38.67
N PRO A 453 24.16 -12.43 -37.65
CA PRO A 453 23.05 -11.57 -37.27
C PRO A 453 23.59 -10.17 -36.99
N ASP A 454 22.90 -9.15 -37.50
CA ASP A 454 23.25 -7.76 -37.27
C ASP A 454 23.20 -7.47 -35.77
N THR A 455 24.38 -7.45 -35.13
CA THR A 455 24.50 -7.27 -33.68
C THR A 455 23.95 -5.92 -33.25
N GLU A 456 24.06 -4.89 -34.10
CA GLU A 456 23.51 -3.56 -33.87
C GLU A 456 21.98 -3.62 -33.82
N LEU A 457 21.36 -4.36 -34.76
CA LEU A 457 19.89 -4.52 -34.76
C LEU A 457 19.40 -5.33 -33.54
N LEU A 458 20.11 -6.35 -33.10
CA LEU A 458 19.75 -7.12 -31.91
C LEU A 458 19.83 -6.28 -30.64
N GLN A 459 20.87 -5.45 -30.53
CA GLN A 459 21.00 -4.48 -29.43
C GLN A 459 19.89 -3.44 -29.49
N ALA A 460 19.51 -2.97 -30.68
CA ALA A 460 18.42 -2.05 -30.87
C ALA A 460 17.05 -2.65 -30.49
N VAL A 461 16.78 -3.94 -30.77
CA VAL A 461 15.57 -4.64 -30.34
C VAL A 461 15.51 -4.74 -28.80
N GLN A 462 16.62 -5.04 -28.13
CA GLN A 462 16.70 -5.07 -26.67
C GLN A 462 16.46 -3.67 -26.08
N ALA A 463 17.06 -2.64 -26.65
CA ALA A 463 16.85 -1.25 -26.26
C ALA A 463 15.39 -0.81 -26.47
N ALA A 464 14.77 -1.21 -27.58
CA ALA A 464 13.36 -0.98 -27.87
C ALA A 464 12.43 -1.61 -26.83
N THR A 465 12.73 -2.84 -26.42
CA THR A 465 11.97 -3.50 -25.33
C THR A 465 12.08 -2.72 -24.02
N SER A 466 13.27 -2.19 -23.69
CA SER A 466 13.49 -1.34 -22.51
C SER A 466 12.72 -0.02 -22.60
N LEU A 467 12.70 0.60 -23.78
CA LEU A 467 11.94 1.82 -24.07
C LEU A 467 10.43 1.62 -23.85
N LEU A 468 9.87 0.53 -24.40
CA LEU A 468 8.44 0.21 -24.22
C LEU A 468 8.10 -0.07 -22.75
N LYS A 469 8.99 -0.80 -22.05
CA LYS A 469 8.82 -1.03 -20.61
C LYS A 469 8.80 0.30 -19.85
N ALA A 470 9.67 1.26 -20.20
CA ALA A 470 9.69 2.57 -19.58
C ALA A 470 8.36 3.33 -19.81
N TYR A 471 7.80 3.33 -21.04
CA TYR A 471 6.49 3.93 -21.29
C TYR A 471 5.38 3.28 -20.48
N ARG A 472 5.31 1.95 -20.41
CA ARG A 472 4.30 1.19 -19.65
C ARG A 472 4.41 1.40 -18.14
N THR A 473 5.63 1.57 -17.61
CA THR A 473 5.88 1.70 -16.17
C THR A 473 5.88 3.15 -15.70
N HIS A 474 6.43 4.07 -16.49
CA HIS A 474 6.69 5.47 -16.08
C HIS A 474 6.00 6.50 -16.96
N GLY A 475 5.23 6.10 -17.99
CA GLY A 475 4.54 7.02 -18.89
C GLY A 475 3.64 8.02 -18.17
N HIS A 476 3.00 7.61 -17.07
CA HIS A 476 2.16 8.46 -16.22
C HIS A 476 2.91 9.70 -15.67
N LEU A 477 4.23 9.62 -15.45
CA LEU A 477 5.02 10.76 -14.96
C LEU A 477 5.16 11.87 -16.02
N ALA A 478 5.10 11.49 -17.29
CA ALA A 478 5.17 12.40 -18.43
C ALA A 478 3.78 12.82 -18.96
N ALA A 479 2.71 12.33 -18.36
CA ALA A 479 1.35 12.66 -18.73
C ALA A 479 0.94 14.07 -18.28
N ARG A 480 0.10 14.73 -19.07
CA ARG A 480 -0.41 16.09 -18.80
C ARG A 480 -1.65 16.02 -17.91
N LEU A 481 -1.44 15.69 -16.65
CA LEU A 481 -2.52 15.40 -15.70
C LEU A 481 -3.04 16.63 -14.96
N ASP A 482 -2.20 17.66 -14.77
CA ASP A 482 -2.57 18.87 -14.02
C ASP A 482 -3.23 19.93 -14.93
N PRO A 483 -4.53 20.24 -14.75
CA PRO A 483 -5.22 21.24 -15.56
C PRO A 483 -4.65 22.65 -15.40
N LEU A 484 -4.08 22.97 -14.24
CA LEU A 484 -3.49 24.28 -13.98
C LEU A 484 -2.04 24.42 -14.51
N GLY A 485 -1.44 23.34 -14.98
CA GLY A 485 -0.06 23.32 -15.46
C GLY A 485 0.95 23.77 -14.40
N ALA A 486 0.61 23.62 -13.11
CA ALA A 486 1.49 24.01 -12.01
C ALA A 486 2.66 23.02 -11.88
N LYS A 487 2.38 21.75 -12.12
CA LYS A 487 3.38 20.68 -12.15
C LYS A 487 3.71 20.35 -13.60
N GLN A 488 4.97 20.55 -13.98
CA GLN A 488 5.43 20.15 -15.32
C GLN A 488 5.61 18.63 -15.37
N PRO A 489 5.20 17.98 -16.48
CA PRO A 489 5.43 16.57 -16.67
C PRO A 489 6.93 16.23 -16.62
N GLU A 490 7.30 15.25 -15.82
CA GLU A 490 8.66 14.75 -15.69
C GLU A 490 8.86 13.58 -16.67
N SER A 491 9.70 13.77 -17.68
CA SER A 491 10.06 12.67 -18.58
C SER A 491 11.20 11.86 -18.00
N ASP A 492 10.97 10.59 -17.70
CA ASP A 492 12.03 9.64 -17.39
C ASP A 492 13.03 9.59 -18.56
N SER A 493 14.32 9.64 -18.24
CA SER A 493 15.39 9.54 -19.22
C SER A 493 15.34 8.23 -20.03
N ALA A 494 14.78 7.16 -19.45
CA ALA A 494 14.57 5.87 -20.10
C ALA A 494 13.48 5.90 -21.21
N MET A 495 12.63 6.94 -21.26
CA MET A 495 11.64 7.14 -22.32
C MET A 495 12.19 7.92 -23.53
N ARG A 496 13.48 8.28 -23.52
CA ARG A 496 14.14 8.97 -24.62
C ARG A 496 14.91 7.97 -25.48
N PRO A 497 14.53 7.75 -26.74
CA PRO A 497 15.23 6.81 -27.62
C PRO A 497 16.72 7.07 -27.73
N GLU A 498 17.13 8.35 -27.71
CA GLU A 498 18.52 8.79 -27.83
C GLU A 498 19.39 8.24 -26.68
N ASN A 499 18.85 8.19 -25.48
CA ASN A 499 19.55 7.65 -24.29
C ASN A 499 19.75 6.14 -24.34
N LEU A 500 19.01 5.46 -25.23
CA LEU A 500 19.10 4.03 -25.48
C LEU A 500 19.80 3.69 -26.79
N ASN A 501 20.46 4.67 -27.41
CA ASN A 501 21.12 4.56 -28.74
C ASN A 501 20.15 4.10 -29.87
N LEU A 502 18.86 4.38 -29.73
CA LEU A 502 17.85 4.10 -30.75
C LEU A 502 17.77 5.26 -31.74
N THR A 503 18.41 5.10 -32.87
CA THR A 503 18.30 6.08 -33.98
C THR A 503 17.02 5.86 -34.79
N PRO A 504 16.49 6.89 -35.49
CA PRO A 504 15.33 6.71 -36.36
C PRO A 504 15.53 5.61 -37.42
N LYS A 505 16.76 5.43 -37.90
CA LYS A 505 17.11 4.36 -38.85
C LYS A 505 16.95 2.97 -38.22
N LEU A 506 17.42 2.78 -36.99
CA LEU A 506 17.26 1.50 -36.27
C LEU A 506 15.79 1.25 -35.93
N MET A 507 15.08 2.26 -35.45
CA MET A 507 13.65 2.13 -35.12
C MET A 507 12.79 1.76 -36.34
N SER A 508 13.10 2.25 -37.55
CA SER A 508 12.39 1.88 -38.76
C SER A 508 12.66 0.44 -39.24
N GLN A 509 13.68 -0.21 -38.69
CA GLN A 509 14.02 -1.60 -39.01
C GLN A 509 13.43 -2.62 -38.04
N ILE A 510 12.86 -2.14 -36.92
CA ILE A 510 12.28 -2.99 -35.86
C ILE A 510 10.77 -3.10 -36.07
N PRO A 511 10.24 -4.27 -36.49
CA PRO A 511 8.79 -4.45 -36.65
C PRO A 511 8.05 -4.38 -35.29
N SER A 512 6.93 -3.66 -35.25
CA SER A 512 6.06 -3.56 -34.06
C SER A 512 5.55 -4.92 -33.58
N SER A 513 5.35 -5.87 -34.50
CA SER A 513 4.91 -7.24 -34.21
C SER A 513 5.91 -8.03 -33.34
N ILE A 514 7.23 -7.83 -33.52
CA ILE A 514 8.26 -8.46 -32.67
C ILE A 514 8.17 -7.93 -31.24
N LEU A 515 7.85 -6.65 -31.08
CA LEU A 515 7.77 -5.97 -29.80
C LEU A 515 6.41 -6.14 -29.11
N ARG A 516 5.43 -6.76 -29.77
CA ARG A 516 4.05 -6.93 -29.29
C ARG A 516 3.44 -5.59 -28.87
N ILE A 517 3.56 -4.59 -29.74
CA ILE A 517 2.96 -3.27 -29.55
C ILE A 517 1.53 -3.33 -30.05
N GLY A 518 0.58 -2.84 -29.23
CA GLY A 518 -0.85 -2.84 -29.54
C GLY A 518 -1.34 -1.59 -30.26
N VAL A 519 -0.54 -0.50 -30.27
CA VAL A 519 -0.85 0.72 -31.03
C VAL A 519 -0.58 0.53 -32.53
N GLU A 520 -1.14 1.40 -33.36
CA GLU A 520 -0.93 1.41 -34.82
C GLU A 520 0.53 1.68 -35.19
N GLY A 521 0.97 1.12 -36.33
CA GLY A 521 2.29 1.30 -36.91
C GLY A 521 2.98 -0.04 -37.20
N GLU A 522 3.66 -0.12 -38.36
CA GLU A 522 4.36 -1.33 -38.79
C GLU A 522 5.74 -1.46 -38.12
N THR A 523 6.33 -0.33 -37.78
CA THR A 523 7.67 -0.24 -37.17
C THR A 523 7.65 0.51 -35.83
N LEU A 524 8.68 0.33 -35.00
CA LEU A 524 8.83 1.08 -33.74
C LEU A 524 8.80 2.60 -34.00
N LEU A 525 9.41 3.07 -35.12
CA LEU A 525 9.44 4.50 -35.44
C LEU A 525 8.02 5.07 -35.62
N GLU A 526 7.15 4.32 -36.26
CA GLU A 526 5.75 4.72 -36.52
C GLU A 526 4.87 4.57 -35.29
N SER A 527 5.09 3.52 -34.48
CA SER A 527 4.30 3.24 -33.26
C SER A 527 4.68 4.10 -32.05
N LEU A 528 5.90 4.65 -32.00
CA LEU A 528 6.38 5.37 -30.82
C LEU A 528 5.58 6.64 -30.49
N PRO A 529 5.16 7.49 -31.46
CA PRO A 529 4.28 8.62 -31.18
C PRO A 529 2.93 8.19 -30.59
N GLN A 530 2.34 7.11 -31.07
CA GLN A 530 1.09 6.54 -30.58
C GLN A 530 1.24 5.95 -29.17
N MET A 531 2.37 5.29 -28.90
CA MET A 531 2.71 4.85 -27.52
C MET A 531 2.80 6.02 -26.55
N ARG A 532 3.43 7.12 -27.01
CA ARG A 532 3.51 8.34 -26.21
C ARG A 532 2.13 8.95 -25.94
N GLU A 533 1.27 9.01 -26.93
CA GLU A 533 -0.10 9.52 -26.77
C GLU A 533 -0.91 8.59 -25.87
N ALA A 534 -0.75 7.27 -25.99
CA ALA A 534 -1.43 6.29 -25.16
C ALA A 534 -1.08 6.43 -23.67
N TYR A 535 0.20 6.62 -23.32
CA TYR A 535 0.69 6.59 -21.95
C TYR A 535 1.03 7.95 -21.33
N CYS A 536 1.20 9.00 -22.15
CA CYS A 536 1.65 10.32 -21.71
C CYS A 536 0.73 11.46 -22.16
N GLY A 537 -0.50 11.16 -22.56
CA GLY A 537 -1.53 12.14 -22.94
C GLY A 537 -2.12 12.86 -21.72
N THR A 538 -3.43 13.02 -21.68
CA THR A 538 -4.21 13.53 -20.55
C THR A 538 -4.66 12.42 -19.60
N MET A 539 -4.28 11.18 -19.89
CA MET A 539 -4.42 10.01 -19.05
C MET A 539 -3.06 9.39 -18.76
N GLY A 540 -2.90 8.82 -17.58
CA GLY A 540 -1.72 8.05 -17.17
C GLY A 540 -2.17 6.78 -16.46
N TYR A 541 -1.34 5.73 -16.47
CA TYR A 541 -1.72 4.44 -15.94
C TYR A 541 -0.62 3.85 -15.07
N GLN A 542 -1.01 3.26 -13.95
CA GLN A 542 -0.13 2.48 -13.08
C GLN A 542 -0.75 1.10 -12.89
N PHE A 543 -0.20 0.09 -13.56
CA PHE A 543 -0.70 -1.30 -13.51
C PHE A 543 0.40 -2.36 -13.59
N GLU A 544 1.65 -1.97 -13.85
CA GLU A 544 2.76 -2.93 -13.95
C GLU A 544 3.13 -3.57 -12.61
N HIS A 545 2.62 -3.02 -11.50
CA HIS A 545 2.74 -3.59 -10.14
C HIS A 545 1.74 -4.73 -9.88
N VAL A 546 0.67 -4.85 -10.68
CA VAL A 546 -0.35 -5.90 -10.51
C VAL A 546 0.28 -7.27 -10.68
N SER A 547 0.09 -8.17 -9.70
CA SER A 547 0.75 -9.48 -9.66
C SER A 547 0.30 -10.41 -10.79
N SER A 548 -0.98 -10.36 -11.19
CA SER A 548 -1.53 -11.20 -12.25
C SER A 548 -0.99 -10.79 -13.63
N HIS A 549 -0.34 -11.73 -14.30
CA HIS A 549 0.12 -11.55 -15.68
C HIS A 549 -1.05 -11.32 -16.64
N GLU A 550 -2.15 -12.06 -16.46
CA GLU A 550 -3.35 -11.94 -17.28
C GLU A 550 -3.96 -10.53 -17.22
N GLN A 551 -4.11 -9.98 -16.02
CA GLN A 551 -4.63 -8.63 -15.80
C GLN A 551 -3.72 -7.57 -16.43
N ARG A 552 -2.38 -7.68 -16.26
CA ARG A 552 -1.45 -6.76 -16.92
C ARG A 552 -1.51 -6.82 -18.44
N MET A 553 -1.62 -8.03 -19.02
CA MET A 553 -1.72 -8.17 -20.48
C MET A 553 -3.02 -7.61 -21.02
N TRP A 554 -4.13 -7.86 -20.34
CA TRP A 554 -5.43 -7.31 -20.69
C TRP A 554 -5.42 -5.76 -20.64
N LEU A 555 -4.87 -5.17 -19.56
CA LEU A 555 -4.74 -3.72 -19.43
C LEU A 555 -3.88 -3.12 -20.54
N ARG A 556 -2.73 -3.75 -20.88
CA ARG A 556 -1.90 -3.32 -22.00
C ARG A 556 -2.66 -3.33 -23.31
N GLU A 557 -3.39 -4.40 -23.59
CA GLU A 557 -4.21 -4.52 -24.79
C GLU A 557 -5.27 -3.42 -24.85
N MET A 558 -6.05 -3.23 -23.78
CA MET A 558 -7.11 -2.20 -23.72
C MET A 558 -6.55 -0.78 -23.88
N ILE A 559 -5.39 -0.49 -23.26
CA ILE A 559 -4.74 0.82 -23.31
C ILE A 559 -4.14 1.07 -24.70
N GLU A 560 -3.37 0.14 -25.22
CA GLU A 560 -2.63 0.30 -26.48
C GLU A 560 -3.55 0.24 -27.70
N THR A 561 -4.60 -0.57 -27.70
CA THR A 561 -5.61 -0.56 -28.79
C THR A 561 -6.57 0.64 -28.72
N GLY A 562 -6.56 1.38 -27.59
CA GLY A 562 -7.47 2.50 -27.40
C GLY A 562 -8.95 2.10 -27.27
N TRP A 563 -9.23 0.84 -26.88
CA TRP A 563 -10.60 0.32 -26.76
C TRP A 563 -11.51 1.22 -25.94
N HIS A 564 -11.01 1.75 -24.82
CA HIS A 564 -11.75 2.65 -23.94
C HIS A 564 -11.89 4.07 -24.48
N ARG A 565 -11.05 4.48 -25.42
CA ARG A 565 -11.01 5.81 -26.05
C ARG A 565 -11.78 5.86 -27.39
N LYS A 566 -12.74 4.97 -27.60
CA LYS A 566 -13.59 5.03 -28.79
C LYS A 566 -14.20 6.42 -28.92
N PRO A 567 -14.08 7.07 -30.08
CA PRO A 567 -14.65 8.40 -30.28
C PRO A 567 -16.12 8.44 -29.91
N LEU A 568 -16.51 9.48 -29.19
CA LEU A 568 -17.89 9.75 -28.86
C LEU A 568 -18.64 10.28 -30.07
N SER A 569 -19.89 9.89 -30.26
CA SER A 569 -20.79 10.47 -31.25
C SER A 569 -21.08 11.93 -30.92
N HIS A 570 -21.48 12.72 -31.92
CA HIS A 570 -21.88 14.11 -31.71
C HIS A 570 -23.04 14.24 -30.71
N GLU A 571 -23.89 13.24 -30.60
CA GLU A 571 -24.99 13.22 -29.64
C GLU A 571 -24.50 13.00 -28.22
N GLU A 572 -23.58 12.03 -27.98
CA GLU A 572 -22.94 11.81 -26.70
C GLU A 572 -22.19 13.05 -26.24
N ARG A 573 -21.40 13.67 -27.13
CA ARG A 573 -20.64 14.90 -26.84
C ARG A 573 -21.59 16.06 -26.45
N ARG A 574 -22.73 16.22 -27.10
CA ARG A 574 -23.74 17.24 -26.72
C ARG A 574 -24.33 16.94 -25.35
N ARG A 575 -24.68 15.69 -25.07
CA ARG A 575 -25.20 15.30 -23.76
C ARG A 575 -24.20 15.58 -22.63
N LEU A 576 -22.91 15.31 -22.86
CA LEU A 576 -21.85 15.64 -21.90
C LEU A 576 -21.79 17.14 -21.64
N LEU A 577 -21.82 17.96 -22.69
CA LEU A 577 -21.84 19.41 -22.54
C LEU A 577 -23.08 19.89 -21.80
N ASP A 578 -24.27 19.38 -22.14
CA ASP A 578 -25.54 19.74 -21.47
C ASP A 578 -25.46 19.41 -19.98
N ARG A 579 -24.90 18.25 -19.62
CA ARG A 579 -24.71 17.85 -18.22
C ARG A 579 -23.74 18.78 -17.47
N LEU A 580 -22.62 19.16 -18.10
CA LEU A 580 -21.66 20.09 -17.50
C LEU A 580 -22.26 21.49 -17.30
N ILE A 581 -23.10 21.96 -18.23
CA ILE A 581 -23.82 23.21 -18.08
C ILE A 581 -24.81 23.12 -16.92
N ASP A 582 -25.57 22.03 -16.81
CA ASP A 582 -26.52 21.81 -15.72
C ASP A 582 -25.85 21.87 -14.35
N VAL A 583 -24.68 21.21 -14.22
CA VAL A 583 -23.86 21.19 -12.97
C VAL A 583 -23.36 22.59 -12.66
N PHE A 584 -22.75 23.27 -13.64
CA PHE A 584 -22.16 24.58 -13.47
C PHE A 584 -23.20 25.62 -13.08
N GLU A 585 -24.35 25.67 -13.75
CA GLU A 585 -25.39 26.64 -13.44
C GLU A 585 -26.07 26.35 -12.08
N PHE A 586 -26.21 25.10 -11.68
CA PHE A 586 -26.69 24.69 -10.35
C PHE A 586 -25.74 25.19 -9.24
N GLU A 587 -24.43 24.91 -9.37
CA GLU A 587 -23.41 25.37 -8.41
C GLU A 587 -23.40 26.90 -8.30
N ARG A 588 -23.45 27.59 -9.43
CA ARG A 588 -23.51 29.07 -9.44
C ARG A 588 -24.80 29.63 -8.87
N PHE A 589 -25.92 28.96 -9.08
CA PHE A 589 -27.20 29.35 -8.47
C PHE A 589 -27.11 29.25 -6.94
N LEU A 590 -26.63 28.16 -6.41
CA LEU A 590 -26.45 27.96 -4.97
C LEU A 590 -25.57 29.06 -4.36
N GLN A 591 -24.44 29.34 -4.98
CA GLN A 591 -23.48 30.34 -4.49
C GLN A 591 -24.02 31.77 -4.47
N ARG A 592 -24.82 32.13 -5.45
CA ARG A 592 -25.42 33.48 -5.54
C ARG A 592 -26.60 33.63 -4.57
N THR A 593 -27.38 32.57 -4.39
CA THR A 593 -28.62 32.63 -3.60
C THR A 593 -28.33 32.43 -2.11
N TYR A 594 -27.40 31.55 -1.76
CA TYR A 594 -27.13 31.15 -0.36
C TYR A 594 -25.73 31.57 0.08
N LEU A 595 -25.42 32.85 -0.06
CA LEU A 595 -24.15 33.44 0.32
C LEU A 595 -23.74 33.05 1.76
N GLY A 596 -22.50 32.62 1.95
CA GLY A 596 -21.96 32.31 3.27
C GLY A 596 -22.44 30.95 3.85
N GLN A 597 -23.24 30.18 3.12
CA GLN A 597 -23.58 28.82 3.54
C GLN A 597 -22.61 27.79 2.96
N LYS A 598 -22.29 26.75 3.73
CA LYS A 598 -21.40 25.65 3.30
C LYS A 598 -22.09 24.77 2.25
N MET A 599 -21.47 24.59 1.10
CA MET A 599 -21.96 23.79 -0.03
C MET A 599 -20.95 22.73 -0.47
N PHE A 600 -19.67 22.98 -0.25
CA PHE A 600 -18.54 22.14 -0.70
C PHE A 600 -18.59 21.89 -2.21
N SER A 601 -18.50 22.98 -2.97
CA SER A 601 -18.59 23.01 -4.43
C SER A 601 -17.69 21.98 -5.11
N ILE A 602 -18.22 21.36 -6.19
CA ILE A 602 -17.48 20.45 -7.06
C ILE A 602 -16.65 21.18 -8.14
N GLU A 603 -16.81 22.49 -8.30
CA GLU A 603 -16.20 23.22 -9.41
C GLU A 603 -14.69 23.05 -9.48
N GLY A 604 -14.22 22.61 -10.65
CA GLY A 604 -12.87 22.12 -10.93
C GLY A 604 -12.75 20.60 -10.99
N LEU A 605 -13.83 19.88 -10.68
CA LEU A 605 -13.99 18.42 -10.76
C LEU A 605 -15.38 18.06 -11.32
N ASP A 606 -16.01 18.96 -12.07
CA ASP A 606 -17.37 18.83 -12.59
C ASP A 606 -17.55 17.58 -13.46
N ALA A 607 -16.48 17.10 -14.11
CA ALA A 607 -16.47 15.88 -14.91
C ALA A 607 -16.87 14.62 -14.13
N ILE A 608 -16.82 14.64 -12.77
CA ILE A 608 -17.27 13.53 -11.92
C ILE A 608 -18.74 13.20 -12.16
N VAL A 609 -19.59 14.21 -12.40
CA VAL A 609 -21.02 13.98 -12.62
C VAL A 609 -21.28 13.20 -13.90
N PRO A 610 -20.80 13.59 -15.10
CA PRO A 610 -20.95 12.77 -16.29
C PRO A 610 -20.17 11.43 -16.24
N MET A 611 -19.07 11.31 -15.48
CA MET A 611 -18.42 10.03 -15.23
C MET A 611 -19.34 9.04 -14.48
N LEU A 612 -20.08 9.52 -13.48
CA LEU A 612 -21.07 8.71 -12.78
C LEU A 612 -22.25 8.33 -13.69
N ASP A 613 -22.70 9.24 -14.58
CA ASP A 613 -23.73 8.92 -15.58
C ASP A 613 -23.27 7.77 -16.52
N GLU A 614 -22.03 7.82 -17.01
CA GLU A 614 -21.45 6.77 -17.85
C GLU A 614 -21.30 5.46 -17.07
N LEU A 615 -20.83 5.50 -15.82
CA LEU A 615 -20.69 4.35 -14.95
C LEU A 615 -22.05 3.66 -14.74
N PHE A 616 -23.09 4.42 -14.43
CA PHE A 616 -24.44 3.87 -14.20
C PHE A 616 -25.03 3.31 -15.49
N THR A 617 -24.76 3.94 -16.62
CA THR A 617 -25.19 3.47 -17.95
C THR A 617 -24.54 2.12 -18.28
N MET A 618 -23.24 1.99 -18.09
CA MET A 618 -22.53 0.73 -18.31
C MET A 618 -23.00 -0.36 -17.35
N ALA A 619 -23.13 -0.04 -16.07
CA ALA A 619 -23.61 -0.99 -15.07
C ALA A 619 -25.01 -1.52 -15.41
N CYS A 620 -25.91 -0.63 -15.85
CA CYS A 620 -27.25 -1.00 -16.31
C CYS A 620 -27.20 -1.93 -17.53
N SER A 621 -26.36 -1.59 -18.53
CA SER A 621 -26.18 -2.40 -19.75
C SER A 621 -25.63 -3.80 -19.45
N ASP A 622 -24.81 -3.95 -18.39
CA ASP A 622 -24.27 -5.24 -17.91
C ASP A 622 -25.27 -6.03 -17.04
N GLY A 623 -26.49 -5.51 -16.83
CA GLY A 623 -27.55 -6.15 -16.08
C GLY A 623 -27.50 -5.92 -14.57
N THR A 624 -26.67 -5.00 -14.08
CA THR A 624 -26.62 -4.59 -12.67
C THR A 624 -27.93 -3.92 -12.28
N LYS A 625 -28.45 -4.29 -11.10
CA LYS A 625 -29.74 -3.78 -10.58
C LYS A 625 -29.56 -2.58 -9.64
N HIS A 626 -28.42 -2.53 -8.94
CA HIS A 626 -28.18 -1.54 -7.91
C HIS A 626 -26.77 -0.97 -8.01
N VAL A 627 -26.64 0.35 -7.89
CA VAL A 627 -25.36 1.01 -7.63
C VAL A 627 -25.39 1.61 -6.23
N VAL A 628 -24.40 1.29 -5.43
CA VAL A 628 -24.28 1.75 -4.04
C VAL A 628 -23.10 2.71 -3.96
N VAL A 629 -23.40 3.98 -3.64
CA VAL A 629 -22.42 5.08 -3.69
C VAL A 629 -22.08 5.53 -2.28
N GLY A 630 -20.76 5.69 -2.02
CA GLY A 630 -20.21 6.40 -0.86
C GLY A 630 -19.42 7.60 -1.32
N MET A 631 -19.52 8.72 -0.62
CA MET A 631 -18.69 9.89 -0.93
C MET A 631 -18.61 10.82 0.28
N ALA A 632 -17.53 11.61 0.34
CA ALA A 632 -17.39 12.72 1.26
C ALA A 632 -18.35 13.88 0.90
N HIS A 633 -18.16 15.03 1.52
CA HIS A 633 -19.05 16.20 1.37
C HIS A 633 -18.91 16.94 0.03
N ARG A 634 -17.69 16.95 -0.58
CA ARG A 634 -17.42 17.73 -1.80
C ARG A 634 -18.18 17.21 -3.02
N GLY A 635 -18.95 18.11 -3.66
CA GLY A 635 -19.80 17.78 -4.81
C GLY A 635 -21.04 16.99 -4.47
N ARG A 636 -21.30 16.70 -3.19
CA ARG A 636 -22.41 15.83 -2.78
C ARG A 636 -23.78 16.37 -3.20
N LEU A 637 -23.98 17.69 -3.14
CA LEU A 637 -25.23 18.31 -3.57
C LEU A 637 -25.46 18.14 -5.07
N SER A 638 -24.40 18.32 -5.88
CA SER A 638 -24.47 18.11 -7.33
C SER A 638 -24.70 16.64 -7.69
N VAL A 639 -24.06 15.69 -7.01
CA VAL A 639 -24.31 14.25 -7.20
C VAL A 639 -25.74 13.87 -6.78
N LEU A 640 -26.26 14.40 -5.67
CA LEU A 640 -27.63 14.15 -5.22
C LEU A 640 -28.65 14.64 -6.26
N ALA A 641 -28.45 15.85 -6.80
CA ALA A 641 -29.34 16.46 -7.78
C ALA A 641 -29.29 15.74 -9.13
N HIS A 642 -28.08 15.50 -9.66
CA HIS A 642 -27.91 15.11 -11.06
C HIS A 642 -27.81 13.59 -11.28
N ASN A 643 -27.21 12.85 -10.32
CA ASN A 643 -26.97 11.42 -10.49
C ASN A 643 -27.93 10.53 -9.67
N ILE A 644 -28.36 10.98 -8.49
CA ILE A 644 -29.20 10.18 -7.59
C ILE A 644 -30.69 10.51 -7.75
N GLY A 645 -31.03 11.62 -8.42
CA GLY A 645 -32.42 12.02 -8.71
C GLY A 645 -33.14 12.65 -7.51
N ARG A 646 -32.39 13.24 -6.57
CA ARG A 646 -32.99 14.06 -5.52
C ARG A 646 -33.48 15.39 -6.12
N SER A 647 -34.74 15.76 -5.85
CA SER A 647 -35.27 17.02 -6.44
C SER A 647 -34.49 18.23 -5.93
N ILE A 648 -34.25 19.18 -6.85
CA ILE A 648 -33.53 20.41 -6.53
C ILE A 648 -34.30 21.20 -5.48
N GLU A 649 -35.63 21.25 -5.56
CA GLU A 649 -36.50 21.94 -4.59
C GLU A 649 -36.27 21.37 -3.18
N SER A 650 -36.13 20.05 -3.05
CA SER A 650 -35.86 19.47 -1.72
C SER A 650 -34.47 19.82 -1.18
N ILE A 651 -33.49 20.03 -2.04
CA ILE A 651 -32.14 20.47 -1.65
C ILE A 651 -32.22 21.95 -1.23
N LEU A 652 -32.90 22.80 -2.02
CA LEU A 652 -33.07 24.24 -1.74
C LEU A 652 -33.84 24.46 -0.43
N ALA A 653 -34.88 23.67 -0.15
CA ALA A 653 -35.64 23.74 1.08
C ALA A 653 -34.78 23.53 2.34
N GLU A 654 -33.69 22.79 2.25
CA GLU A 654 -32.75 22.62 3.37
C GLU A 654 -31.91 23.87 3.63
N PHE A 655 -31.69 24.70 2.62
CA PHE A 655 -31.05 26.02 2.79
C PHE A 655 -31.99 27.04 3.40
N GLU A 656 -33.32 26.94 3.13
CA GLU A 656 -34.36 27.85 3.65
C GLU A 656 -34.78 27.52 5.10
N GLY A 657 -34.39 26.35 5.63
CA GLY A 657 -34.62 25.95 7.01
C GLY A 657 -35.86 25.10 7.27
N SER A 658 -36.14 24.81 8.55
CA SER A 658 -37.09 23.75 8.99
C SER A 658 -38.53 23.93 8.49
N LYS A 659 -39.01 25.16 8.32
CA LYS A 659 -40.40 25.41 7.86
C LYS A 659 -40.61 25.06 6.40
N ALA A 660 -39.65 25.42 5.55
CA ALA A 660 -39.68 25.08 4.13
C ALA A 660 -39.51 23.58 3.93
N LEU A 661 -38.63 22.95 4.72
CA LEU A 661 -38.45 21.50 4.70
C LEU A 661 -39.72 20.72 5.11
N GLU A 662 -40.51 21.20 6.08
CA GLU A 662 -41.78 20.59 6.46
C GLU A 662 -42.83 20.70 5.33
N MET A 663 -42.87 21.82 4.62
CA MET A 663 -43.79 21.97 3.47
C MET A 663 -43.42 21.02 2.31
N VAL A 664 -42.16 20.86 2.01
CA VAL A 664 -41.67 19.91 0.96
C VAL A 664 -41.88 18.47 1.37
N LYS A 665 -41.66 18.11 2.65
CA LYS A 665 -41.96 16.78 3.20
C LYS A 665 -43.42 16.40 3.11
N ALA A 666 -44.34 17.36 3.21
CA ALA A 666 -45.77 17.14 3.08
C ALA A 666 -46.20 16.82 1.62
N VAL A 667 -45.43 17.23 0.63
CA VAL A 667 -45.70 17.05 -0.80
C VAL A 667 -44.90 15.91 -1.42
N ALA A 668 -43.68 15.68 -0.98
CA ALA A 668 -42.77 14.65 -1.45
C ALA A 668 -42.63 13.54 -0.40
N ALA A 669 -42.69 12.27 -0.83
CA ALA A 669 -42.40 11.12 0.03
C ALA A 669 -40.90 11.07 0.39
N ILE A 670 -40.42 12.00 1.21
CA ILE A 670 -39.05 12.02 1.71
C ILE A 670 -38.97 11.02 2.87
N PRO A 671 -38.06 10.05 2.85
CA PRO A 671 -37.91 9.11 3.95
C PRO A 671 -37.60 9.87 5.27
N HIS A 672 -38.34 9.55 6.32
CA HIS A 672 -38.08 10.07 7.65
C HIS A 672 -36.72 9.55 8.14
N GLY A 673 -35.72 10.39 8.16
CA GLY A 673 -34.40 10.03 8.70
C GLY A 673 -33.53 11.27 8.88
N GLY A 674 -33.25 11.61 10.15
CA GLY A 674 -32.22 12.56 10.51
C GLY A 674 -32.70 13.99 10.68
N THR A 675 -33.38 14.28 11.78
CA THR A 675 -33.47 15.63 12.35
C THR A 675 -32.17 15.87 13.11
N GLY A 676 -31.33 16.79 12.60
CA GLY A 676 -30.12 17.24 13.31
C GLY A 676 -28.80 17.03 12.57
N ASP A 677 -28.79 16.32 11.45
CA ASP A 677 -27.57 16.19 10.64
C ASP A 677 -27.44 17.36 9.62
N VAL A 678 -26.20 17.62 9.19
CA VAL A 678 -25.88 18.68 8.24
C VAL A 678 -26.24 18.25 6.81
N LYS A 679 -26.72 19.20 5.98
CA LYS A 679 -27.24 18.93 4.62
C LYS A 679 -26.28 18.18 3.70
N TYR A 680 -24.99 18.32 3.89
CA TYR A 680 -23.95 17.64 3.08
C TYR A 680 -23.55 16.23 3.59
N HIS A 681 -24.29 15.70 4.58
CA HIS A 681 -24.16 14.30 5.02
C HIS A 681 -25.31 13.42 4.57
N TYR A 682 -26.42 13.99 4.09
CA TYR A 682 -27.61 13.23 3.73
C TYR A 682 -27.34 12.19 2.62
N GLY A 683 -27.91 11.01 2.82
CA GLY A 683 -28.06 9.98 1.79
C GLY A 683 -29.37 10.13 1.03
N HIS A 684 -29.47 9.45 -0.10
CA HIS A 684 -30.72 9.34 -0.87
C HIS A 684 -30.75 8.01 -1.61
N LYS A 685 -31.95 7.46 -1.79
CA LYS A 685 -32.19 6.33 -2.68
C LYS A 685 -33.07 6.81 -3.82
N GLY A 686 -32.59 6.71 -5.03
CA GLY A 686 -33.30 7.11 -6.24
C GLY A 686 -33.12 6.10 -7.37
N SER A 687 -33.46 6.50 -8.57
CA SER A 687 -33.18 5.78 -9.81
C SER A 687 -32.49 6.72 -10.81
N PHE A 688 -31.64 6.15 -11.62
CA PHE A 688 -31.02 6.81 -12.75
C PHE A 688 -31.57 6.22 -14.04
N THR A 689 -32.04 7.08 -14.96
CA THR A 689 -32.51 6.69 -16.27
C THR A 689 -31.37 6.85 -17.28
N THR A 690 -30.99 5.76 -17.92
CA THR A 690 -29.94 5.78 -18.95
C THR A 690 -30.41 6.53 -20.20
N PRO A 691 -29.49 6.97 -21.07
CA PRO A 691 -29.86 7.53 -22.37
C PRO A 691 -30.72 6.61 -23.24
N GLY A 692 -30.66 5.30 -23.02
CA GLY A 692 -31.50 4.29 -23.65
C GLY A 692 -32.90 4.17 -23.08
N GLY A 693 -33.19 4.85 -21.95
CA GLY A 693 -34.48 4.80 -21.27
C GLY A 693 -34.62 3.67 -20.24
N GLU A 694 -33.55 2.94 -19.97
CA GLU A 694 -33.51 1.91 -18.94
C GLU A 694 -33.29 2.55 -17.55
N GLU A 695 -33.81 1.95 -16.49
CA GLU A 695 -33.65 2.43 -15.14
C GLU A 695 -32.76 1.52 -14.30
N ILE A 696 -31.85 2.13 -13.52
CA ILE A 696 -31.06 1.44 -12.51
C ILE A 696 -31.27 2.12 -11.13
N SER A 697 -31.42 1.30 -10.09
CA SER A 697 -31.53 1.82 -8.71
C SER A 697 -30.17 2.32 -8.22
N VAL A 698 -30.11 3.58 -7.77
CA VAL A 698 -28.89 4.16 -7.21
C VAL A 698 -29.14 4.59 -5.77
N ARG A 699 -28.19 4.31 -4.89
CA ARG A 699 -28.27 4.68 -3.48
C ARG A 699 -26.98 5.35 -3.03
N LEU A 700 -27.07 6.61 -2.67
CA LEU A 700 -26.01 7.33 -1.95
C LEU A 700 -26.20 7.14 -0.44
N TYR A 701 -25.20 6.57 0.23
CA TYR A 701 -25.27 6.41 1.69
C TYR A 701 -24.98 7.72 2.41
N PRO A 702 -25.62 7.98 3.56
CA PRO A 702 -25.24 9.07 4.44
C PRO A 702 -23.81 8.83 4.94
N ASN A 703 -23.04 9.91 5.14
CA ASN A 703 -21.69 9.83 5.67
C ASN A 703 -21.56 10.64 6.96
N PRO A 704 -20.68 10.26 7.89
CA PRO A 704 -20.31 11.09 9.03
C PRO A 704 -19.29 12.17 8.62
N SER A 705 -18.95 13.07 9.54
CA SER A 705 -17.83 14.01 9.35
C SER A 705 -16.47 13.33 9.30
N HIS A 706 -16.36 12.12 9.85
CA HIS A 706 -15.16 11.28 9.74
C HIS A 706 -15.01 10.80 8.30
N LEU A 707 -14.02 11.36 7.60
CA LEU A 707 -13.78 11.05 6.19
C LEU A 707 -13.44 9.57 5.98
N GLU A 708 -13.95 9.00 4.87
CA GLU A 708 -13.72 7.63 4.41
C GLU A 708 -14.40 6.52 5.26
N PHE A 709 -15.00 6.83 6.42
CA PHE A 709 -15.70 5.83 7.22
C PHE A 709 -16.97 5.27 6.57
N VAL A 710 -17.48 5.93 5.54
CA VAL A 710 -18.58 5.42 4.70
C VAL A 710 -18.14 4.25 3.80
N ASP A 711 -16.83 4.08 3.52
CA ASP A 711 -16.30 3.09 2.58
C ASP A 711 -16.65 1.65 2.97
N PRO A 712 -16.29 1.17 4.18
CA PRO A 712 -16.66 -0.18 4.60
C PRO A 712 -18.18 -0.35 4.77
N VAL A 713 -18.92 0.74 5.04
CA VAL A 713 -20.39 0.70 5.11
C VAL A 713 -20.98 0.42 3.71
N VAL A 714 -20.48 1.11 2.69
CA VAL A 714 -20.94 0.93 1.30
C VAL A 714 -20.56 -0.44 0.77
N THR A 715 -19.35 -0.91 1.03
CA THR A 715 -18.92 -2.25 0.61
C THR A 715 -19.75 -3.33 1.29
N GLY A 716 -20.02 -3.21 2.59
CA GLY A 716 -20.91 -4.12 3.33
C GLY A 716 -22.36 -4.09 2.83
N ALA A 717 -22.89 -2.89 2.56
CA ALA A 717 -24.25 -2.73 2.01
C ALA A 717 -24.37 -3.31 0.59
N THR A 718 -23.34 -3.14 -0.23
CA THR A 718 -23.27 -3.75 -1.57
C THR A 718 -23.22 -5.26 -1.47
N ARG A 719 -22.36 -5.80 -0.59
CA ARG A 719 -22.30 -7.25 -0.34
C ARG A 719 -23.66 -7.82 0.06
N ALA A 720 -24.40 -7.12 0.91
CA ALA A 720 -25.75 -7.51 1.29
C ALA A 720 -26.76 -7.46 0.11
N ALA A 721 -26.63 -6.44 -0.77
CA ALA A 721 -27.46 -6.31 -1.96
C ALA A 721 -27.16 -7.37 -3.04
N GLN A 722 -25.98 -7.96 -3.02
CA GLN A 722 -25.53 -9.05 -3.89
C GLN A 722 -26.00 -10.43 -3.42
N ASN A 723 -26.52 -10.54 -2.20
CA ASN A 723 -27.02 -11.80 -1.68
C ASN A 723 -28.40 -12.12 -2.29
N VAL A 724 -28.48 -13.23 -2.98
CA VAL A 724 -29.72 -13.78 -3.52
C VAL A 724 -30.19 -14.91 -2.61
N ILE A 725 -31.34 -14.73 -1.96
CA ILE A 725 -31.92 -15.72 -1.05
C ILE A 725 -33.03 -16.46 -1.83
N ASP A 726 -32.82 -17.76 -2.06
CA ASP A 726 -33.83 -18.65 -2.64
C ASP A 726 -34.10 -19.83 -1.67
N GLY A 727 -35.18 -19.71 -0.92
CA GLY A 727 -35.48 -20.67 0.12
C GLY A 727 -34.44 -20.76 1.22
N ALA A 728 -33.75 -21.90 1.31
CA ALA A 728 -32.67 -22.14 2.27
C ALA A 728 -31.26 -21.84 1.73
N SER A 729 -31.14 -21.54 0.42
CA SER A 729 -29.84 -21.22 -0.19
C SER A 729 -29.55 -19.71 -0.15
N LEU A 730 -28.31 -19.37 0.01
CA LEU A 730 -27.78 -18.02 -0.07
C LEU A 730 -26.71 -18.00 -1.16
N ASP A 731 -27.05 -17.47 -2.33
CA ASP A 731 -26.11 -17.28 -3.42
C ASP A 731 -25.58 -15.85 -3.44
N HIS A 732 -24.35 -15.67 -3.90
CA HIS A 732 -23.70 -14.39 -4.00
C HIS A 732 -23.51 -14.01 -5.47
N ASP A 733 -24.32 -13.05 -5.95
CA ASP A 733 -24.25 -12.52 -7.32
C ASP A 733 -23.56 -11.14 -7.33
N THR A 734 -22.28 -11.13 -7.65
CA THR A 734 -21.47 -9.89 -7.72
C THR A 734 -21.92 -8.91 -8.79
N LYS A 735 -22.76 -9.34 -9.75
CA LYS A 735 -23.32 -8.48 -10.79
C LYS A 735 -24.59 -7.76 -10.34
N ALA A 736 -25.27 -8.27 -9.30
CA ALA A 736 -26.52 -7.66 -8.82
C ALA A 736 -26.34 -6.23 -8.31
N ALA A 737 -25.19 -5.91 -7.75
CA ALA A 737 -24.89 -4.57 -7.23
C ALA A 737 -23.39 -4.22 -7.41
N ILE A 738 -23.10 -2.92 -7.62
CA ILE A 738 -21.73 -2.39 -7.75
C ILE A 738 -21.50 -1.32 -6.69
N PRO A 739 -20.40 -1.39 -5.91
CA PRO A 739 -19.95 -0.30 -5.04
C PRO A 739 -19.15 0.74 -5.81
N VAL A 740 -19.42 2.02 -5.53
CA VAL A 740 -18.69 3.17 -6.05
C VAL A 740 -18.32 4.07 -4.87
N LEU A 741 -17.05 4.37 -4.73
CA LEU A 741 -16.53 5.19 -3.64
C LEU A 741 -15.82 6.42 -4.19
N LEU A 742 -16.26 7.62 -3.75
CA LEU A 742 -15.63 8.88 -4.10
C LEU A 742 -14.84 9.41 -2.90
N HIS A 743 -13.55 9.53 -3.07
CA HIS A 743 -12.57 9.88 -2.03
C HIS A 743 -12.05 11.29 -2.19
N GLY A 744 -11.62 11.91 -1.08
CA GLY A 744 -10.77 13.08 -1.12
C GLY A 744 -9.29 12.71 -1.32
N ASP A 745 -8.52 13.52 -2.05
CA ASP A 745 -7.11 13.26 -2.37
C ASP A 745 -6.17 13.28 -1.16
N ALA A 746 -6.51 13.99 -0.12
CA ALA A 746 -5.78 13.96 1.15
C ALA A 746 -6.27 12.84 2.07
N ALA A 747 -7.57 12.51 2.04
CA ALA A 747 -8.16 11.49 2.89
C ALA A 747 -7.81 10.07 2.44
N PHE A 748 -7.79 9.81 1.14
CA PHE A 748 -7.47 8.48 0.60
C PHE A 748 -6.11 7.94 1.11
N PRO A 749 -4.98 8.66 1.01
CA PRO A 749 -3.72 8.18 1.60
C PRO A 749 -3.61 8.37 3.12
N GLY A 750 -4.40 9.28 3.71
CA GLY A 750 -4.25 9.72 5.10
C GLY A 750 -5.11 8.95 6.11
N GLN A 751 -6.24 8.36 5.69
CA GLN A 751 -7.17 7.68 6.60
C GLN A 751 -6.94 6.16 6.57
N GLY A 752 -6.60 5.57 7.72
CA GLY A 752 -6.32 4.13 7.84
C GLY A 752 -7.45 3.22 7.37
N VAL A 753 -8.71 3.66 7.51
CA VAL A 753 -9.90 2.91 7.09
C VAL A 753 -9.92 2.62 5.57
N VAL A 754 -9.27 3.46 4.75
CA VAL A 754 -9.13 3.21 3.30
C VAL A 754 -8.26 1.98 3.05
N ALA A 755 -7.11 1.87 3.74
CA ALA A 755 -6.25 0.68 3.64
C ALA A 755 -6.98 -0.59 4.12
N GLU A 756 -7.77 -0.49 5.19
CA GLU A 756 -8.60 -1.59 5.70
C GLU A 756 -9.68 -1.99 4.67
N THR A 757 -10.33 -1.02 4.03
CA THR A 757 -11.33 -1.27 2.97
C THR A 757 -10.69 -1.95 1.75
N LEU A 758 -9.56 -1.44 1.25
CA LEU A 758 -8.82 -2.05 0.14
C LEU A 758 -8.37 -3.48 0.47
N ASN A 759 -7.99 -3.76 1.73
CA ASN A 759 -7.63 -5.12 2.15
C ASN A 759 -8.80 -6.10 2.08
N MET A 760 -10.04 -5.64 2.16
CA MET A 760 -11.24 -6.51 2.10
C MET A 760 -11.59 -6.99 0.69
N GLN A 761 -11.09 -6.35 -0.38
CA GLN A 761 -11.51 -6.56 -1.77
C GLN A 761 -11.50 -8.04 -2.22
N ALA A 762 -10.48 -8.80 -1.82
CA ALA A 762 -10.24 -10.17 -2.24
C ALA A 762 -10.58 -11.22 -1.17
N LEU A 763 -11.03 -10.79 0.00
CA LEU A 763 -11.41 -11.70 1.08
C LEU A 763 -12.78 -12.35 0.77
N PRO A 764 -12.93 -13.69 0.82
CA PRO A 764 -14.17 -14.36 0.42
C PRO A 764 -15.41 -13.88 1.19
N GLY A 765 -15.27 -13.47 2.45
CA GLY A 765 -16.36 -12.98 3.28
C GLY A 765 -16.77 -11.54 3.00
N TYR A 766 -15.93 -10.75 2.33
CA TYR A 766 -16.12 -9.31 2.14
C TYR A 766 -16.17 -8.87 0.68
N SER A 767 -15.58 -9.64 -0.24
CA SER A 767 -15.48 -9.30 -1.66
C SER A 767 -16.86 -8.97 -2.27
N THR A 768 -16.90 -7.87 -3.03
CA THR A 768 -18.06 -7.38 -3.78
C THR A 768 -17.92 -7.58 -5.29
N GLY A 769 -16.91 -8.34 -5.73
CA GLY A 769 -16.60 -8.45 -7.15
C GLY A 769 -16.03 -7.16 -7.72
N GLY A 770 -15.29 -6.40 -6.90
CA GLY A 770 -14.60 -5.16 -7.23
C GLY A 770 -15.39 -3.88 -6.94
N THR A 771 -14.68 -2.91 -6.39
CA THR A 771 -15.13 -1.54 -6.13
C THR A 771 -14.52 -0.58 -7.15
N VAL A 772 -15.30 0.37 -7.66
CA VAL A 772 -14.76 1.49 -8.43
C VAL A 772 -14.49 2.64 -7.47
N HIS A 773 -13.22 2.93 -7.25
CA HIS A 773 -12.77 4.04 -6.44
C HIS A 773 -12.50 5.25 -7.34
N ILE A 774 -13.04 6.41 -7.01
CA ILE A 774 -12.83 7.67 -7.74
C ILE A 774 -12.25 8.69 -6.76
N ILE A 775 -10.99 9.08 -6.94
CA ILE A 775 -10.39 10.12 -6.13
C ILE A 775 -10.71 11.48 -6.76
N THR A 776 -11.47 12.31 -6.04
CA THR A 776 -11.80 13.69 -6.41
C THR A 776 -10.62 14.58 -6.04
N ASN A 777 -9.54 14.48 -6.82
CA ASN A 777 -8.23 15.07 -6.51
C ASN A 777 -8.18 16.53 -6.88
N ASN A 778 -8.42 17.40 -5.91
CA ASN A 778 -8.34 18.84 -6.11
C ASN A 778 -6.98 19.45 -5.76
N GLN A 779 -5.99 18.63 -5.50
CA GLN A 779 -4.60 19.01 -5.24
C GLN A 779 -4.38 19.87 -3.99
N VAL A 780 -5.28 19.79 -3.00
CA VAL A 780 -5.14 20.47 -1.72
C VAL A 780 -5.93 19.75 -0.62
N GLY A 781 -5.28 19.41 0.50
CA GLY A 781 -5.93 18.86 1.67
C GLY A 781 -6.24 19.94 2.71
N PHE A 782 -7.49 20.38 2.83
CA PHE A 782 -7.89 21.53 3.63
C PHE A 782 -7.08 22.80 3.28
N THR A 783 -5.93 23.01 3.91
CA THR A 783 -4.95 24.10 3.64
C THR A 783 -3.55 23.56 3.33
N THR A 784 -3.37 22.25 3.19
CA THR A 784 -2.08 21.58 3.03
C THR A 784 -1.83 21.21 1.57
N ASP A 785 -0.68 21.57 1.05
CA ASP A 785 -0.25 21.20 -0.30
C ASP A 785 0.09 19.70 -0.38
N PRO A 786 -0.06 19.07 -1.56
CA PRO A 786 0.20 17.62 -1.73
C PRO A 786 1.59 17.17 -1.27
N GLN A 787 2.61 18.02 -1.46
CA GLN A 787 4.00 17.72 -1.07
C GLN A 787 4.21 17.68 0.45
N GLU A 788 3.34 18.36 1.19
CA GLU A 788 3.34 18.38 2.67
C GLU A 788 2.38 17.33 3.24
N GLY A 789 1.37 16.93 2.45
CA GLY A 789 0.31 16.01 2.87
C GLY A 789 0.58 14.53 2.61
N ARG A 790 1.50 14.19 1.70
CA ARG A 790 1.82 12.80 1.35
C ARG A 790 3.24 12.63 0.80
N SER A 791 3.84 11.48 1.08
CA SER A 791 5.20 11.13 0.61
C SER A 791 5.24 10.61 -0.82
N THR A 792 4.10 10.27 -1.39
CA THR A 792 3.98 9.67 -2.73
C THR A 792 3.64 10.72 -3.79
N PRO A 793 4.03 10.50 -5.07
CA PRO A 793 3.67 11.40 -6.17
C PRO A 793 2.16 11.59 -6.35
N TYR A 794 1.38 10.52 -6.16
CA TYR A 794 -0.07 10.54 -6.36
C TYR A 794 -0.83 10.15 -5.10
N ALA A 795 -2.04 10.66 -4.96
CA ALA A 795 -2.96 10.31 -3.88
C ALA A 795 -3.31 8.81 -3.90
N ALA A 796 -3.41 8.25 -5.09
CA ALA A 796 -3.78 6.86 -5.33
C ALA A 796 -2.68 5.83 -5.04
N ASP A 797 -1.43 6.24 -4.83
CA ASP A 797 -0.26 5.33 -4.78
C ASP A 797 -0.35 4.25 -3.69
N MET A 798 -1.13 4.46 -2.63
CA MET A 798 -1.38 3.45 -1.61
C MET A 798 -2.05 2.19 -2.19
N ALA A 799 -2.92 2.33 -3.18
CA ALA A 799 -3.64 1.22 -3.80
C ALA A 799 -2.71 0.19 -4.48
N LYS A 800 -1.49 0.61 -4.86
CA LYS A 800 -0.47 -0.30 -5.41
C LYS A 800 -0.10 -1.44 -4.47
N GLY A 801 -0.09 -1.19 -3.16
CA GLY A 801 0.18 -2.21 -2.13
C GLY A 801 -0.89 -3.30 -2.03
N PHE A 802 -2.05 -3.07 -2.62
CA PHE A 802 -3.21 -3.98 -2.65
C PHE A 802 -3.47 -4.59 -4.03
N ASP A 803 -2.50 -4.50 -4.93
CA ASP A 803 -2.60 -5.07 -6.30
C ASP A 803 -3.69 -4.41 -7.16
N VAL A 804 -4.04 -3.16 -6.89
CA VAL A 804 -5.12 -2.41 -7.54
C VAL A 804 -4.55 -1.50 -8.64
N PRO A 805 -5.01 -1.62 -9.89
CA PRO A 805 -4.58 -0.73 -10.97
C PRO A 805 -5.14 0.68 -10.80
N ILE A 806 -4.38 1.68 -11.24
CA ILE A 806 -4.70 3.09 -11.10
C ILE A 806 -4.73 3.76 -12.47
N ILE A 807 -5.77 4.54 -12.72
CA ILE A 807 -5.95 5.35 -13.92
C ILE A 807 -5.95 6.81 -13.47
N HIS A 808 -4.97 7.58 -13.88
CA HIS A 808 -4.94 9.03 -13.66
C HIS A 808 -5.55 9.75 -14.85
N VAL A 809 -6.34 10.79 -14.61
CA VAL A 809 -6.95 11.56 -15.69
C VAL A 809 -7.04 13.04 -15.32
N ASN A 810 -6.81 13.92 -16.31
CA ASN A 810 -7.00 15.35 -16.20
C ASN A 810 -8.50 15.68 -16.21
N ALA A 811 -8.99 16.35 -15.17
CA ALA A 811 -10.42 16.68 -15.01
C ALA A 811 -10.99 17.60 -16.08
N ASP A 812 -10.14 18.39 -16.76
CA ASP A 812 -10.56 19.27 -17.86
C ASP A 812 -10.77 18.53 -19.19
N ASP A 813 -10.19 17.32 -19.32
CA ASP A 813 -10.43 16.46 -20.49
C ASP A 813 -11.61 15.53 -20.22
N VAL A 814 -12.81 16.04 -20.52
CA VAL A 814 -14.07 15.35 -20.25
C VAL A 814 -14.15 14.00 -20.96
N GLU A 815 -13.71 13.92 -22.24
CA GLU A 815 -13.75 12.68 -23.02
C GLU A 815 -12.77 11.65 -22.48
N ALA A 816 -11.60 12.07 -21.97
CA ALA A 816 -10.67 11.21 -21.27
C ALA A 816 -11.24 10.71 -19.92
N CYS A 817 -11.98 11.56 -19.20
CA CYS A 817 -12.69 11.14 -17.97
C CYS A 817 -13.71 10.03 -18.24
N ILE A 818 -14.47 10.14 -19.34
CA ILE A 818 -15.39 9.07 -19.78
C ILE A 818 -14.61 7.81 -20.16
N ALA A 819 -13.51 7.95 -20.90
CA ALA A 819 -12.66 6.83 -21.26
C ALA A 819 -12.07 6.11 -20.03
N ALA A 820 -11.62 6.85 -19.00
CA ALA A 820 -11.15 6.30 -17.74
C ALA A 820 -12.24 5.46 -17.04
N THR A 821 -13.46 5.98 -17.02
CA THR A 821 -14.62 5.28 -16.47
C THR A 821 -14.93 3.98 -17.20
N ARG A 822 -14.89 4.00 -18.52
CA ARG A 822 -15.09 2.82 -19.37
C ARG A 822 -14.05 1.73 -19.09
N LEU A 823 -12.78 2.11 -19.00
CA LEU A 823 -11.71 1.15 -18.69
C LEU A 823 -11.87 0.56 -17.29
N ALA A 824 -12.19 1.38 -16.30
CA ALA A 824 -12.36 0.95 -14.92
C ALA A 824 -13.50 -0.06 -14.76
N ILE A 825 -14.68 0.22 -15.32
CA ILE A 825 -15.82 -0.69 -15.29
C ILE A 825 -15.52 -1.99 -16.03
N ALA A 826 -14.90 -1.91 -17.22
CA ALA A 826 -14.55 -3.12 -17.97
C ALA A 826 -13.56 -4.01 -17.20
N TYR A 827 -12.53 -3.41 -16.57
CA TYR A 827 -11.60 -4.16 -15.73
C TYR A 827 -12.29 -4.81 -14.51
N ARG A 828 -13.11 -4.04 -13.81
CA ARG A 828 -13.91 -4.55 -12.68
C ARG A 828 -14.77 -5.74 -13.09
N ASN A 829 -15.46 -5.64 -14.21
CA ASN A 829 -16.38 -6.67 -14.70
C ASN A 829 -15.65 -7.93 -15.17
N GLU A 830 -14.47 -7.77 -15.78
CA GLU A 830 -13.65 -8.89 -16.26
C GLU A 830 -13.04 -9.68 -15.11
N PHE A 831 -12.45 -8.99 -14.12
CA PHE A 831 -11.62 -9.63 -13.10
C PHE A 831 -12.25 -9.67 -11.70
N GLY A 832 -13.35 -8.98 -11.46
CA GLY A 832 -13.96 -8.90 -10.13
C GLY A 832 -13.03 -8.27 -9.08
N ARG A 833 -12.24 -7.26 -9.48
CA ARG A 833 -11.24 -6.59 -8.65
C ARG A 833 -11.48 -5.09 -8.57
N ASP A 834 -10.95 -4.48 -7.51
CA ASP A 834 -11.00 -3.04 -7.34
C ASP A 834 -10.16 -2.32 -8.40
N VAL A 835 -10.54 -1.09 -8.71
CA VAL A 835 -9.83 -0.19 -9.62
C VAL A 835 -9.95 1.24 -9.12
N VAL A 836 -8.89 2.02 -9.25
CA VAL A 836 -8.86 3.43 -8.84
C VAL A 836 -8.78 4.34 -10.06
N ILE A 837 -9.65 5.35 -10.10
CA ILE A 837 -9.55 6.49 -11.02
C ILE A 837 -9.15 7.72 -10.18
N ASP A 838 -7.98 8.28 -10.43
CA ASP A 838 -7.51 9.52 -9.81
C ASP A 838 -7.80 10.69 -10.76
N VAL A 839 -8.90 11.40 -10.50
CA VAL A 839 -9.36 12.54 -11.31
C VAL A 839 -8.69 13.81 -10.79
N ILE A 840 -7.67 14.25 -11.51
CA ILE A 840 -6.83 15.38 -11.10
C ILE A 840 -7.41 16.68 -11.64
N GLY A 841 -7.91 17.50 -10.74
CA GLY A 841 -8.53 18.79 -11.03
C GLY A 841 -8.00 19.87 -10.09
N TYR A 842 -8.88 20.78 -9.69
CA TYR A 842 -8.58 21.86 -8.75
C TYR A 842 -9.81 22.16 -7.90
N ARG A 843 -9.65 23.01 -6.90
CA ARG A 843 -10.72 23.51 -6.04
C ARG A 843 -10.85 25.02 -6.25
N ARG A 844 -11.95 25.48 -6.84
CA ARG A 844 -12.14 26.90 -7.15
C ARG A 844 -12.32 27.77 -5.91
N TYR A 845 -13.01 27.28 -4.89
CA TYR A 845 -13.32 27.99 -3.65
C TYR A 845 -12.48 27.44 -2.48
N GLY A 846 -12.66 27.96 -1.27
CA GLY A 846 -12.02 27.43 -0.08
C GLY A 846 -12.39 25.98 0.24
N HIS A 847 -11.98 25.48 1.39
CA HIS A 847 -12.43 24.16 1.83
C HIS A 847 -13.96 24.11 1.88
N ASN A 848 -14.55 25.19 2.35
CA ASN A 848 -15.97 25.54 2.17
C ASN A 848 -16.07 27.00 1.70
N GLU A 849 -17.27 27.48 1.40
CA GLU A 849 -17.52 28.77 0.78
C GLU A 849 -17.26 29.97 1.71
N THR A 850 -17.01 29.73 3.00
CA THR A 850 -16.62 30.79 3.96
C THR A 850 -15.11 30.98 4.07
N ASP A 851 -14.31 30.07 3.51
CA ASP A 851 -12.85 30.09 3.55
C ASP A 851 -12.28 30.88 2.35
N GLU A 852 -11.25 31.70 2.58
CA GLU A 852 -10.49 32.36 1.50
C GLU A 852 -9.19 31.57 1.21
N PRO A 853 -9.14 30.78 0.12
CA PRO A 853 -8.00 29.92 -0.18
C PRO A 853 -6.72 30.70 -0.52
N ALA A 854 -6.81 31.98 -0.86
CA ALA A 854 -5.64 32.80 -1.16
C ALA A 854 -4.72 33.02 0.05
N TYR A 855 -5.22 32.82 1.28
CA TYR A 855 -4.38 32.95 2.48
C TYR A 855 -3.35 31.84 2.60
N THR A 856 -3.69 30.64 2.16
CA THR A 856 -2.81 29.46 2.28
C THR A 856 -2.22 29.03 0.94
N GLN A 857 -2.98 29.09 -0.17
CA GLN A 857 -2.55 28.72 -1.53
C GLN A 857 -2.65 29.90 -2.52
N PRO A 858 -1.89 31.00 -2.32
CA PRO A 858 -2.05 32.22 -3.14
C PRO A 858 -1.71 31.99 -4.62
N LEU A 859 -0.67 31.20 -4.93
CA LEU A 859 -0.24 30.95 -6.32
C LEU A 859 -1.25 30.09 -7.07
N MET A 860 -1.74 29.02 -6.43
CA MET A 860 -2.76 28.16 -7.00
C MET A 860 -4.06 28.94 -7.22
N THR A 861 -4.51 29.71 -6.23
CA THR A 861 -5.72 30.55 -6.32
C THR A 861 -5.63 31.57 -7.44
N ALA A 862 -4.46 32.19 -7.64
CA ALA A 862 -4.27 33.14 -8.74
C ALA A 862 -4.40 32.49 -10.12
N LYS A 863 -3.90 31.25 -10.29
CA LYS A 863 -4.08 30.46 -11.52
C LYS A 863 -5.54 30.07 -11.72
N ILE A 864 -6.20 29.54 -10.67
CA ILE A 864 -7.61 29.11 -10.73
C ILE A 864 -8.54 30.27 -11.11
N LYS A 865 -8.30 31.48 -10.59
CA LYS A 865 -9.11 32.69 -10.95
C LYS A 865 -9.05 33.01 -12.44
N GLN A 866 -7.98 32.65 -13.14
CA GLN A 866 -7.80 32.90 -14.58
C GLN A 866 -8.20 31.66 -15.43
N HIS A 867 -8.43 30.53 -14.80
CA HIS A 867 -8.74 29.28 -15.49
C HIS A 867 -10.25 29.21 -15.79
N PRO A 868 -10.66 28.96 -17.04
CA PRO A 868 -12.08 28.81 -17.39
C PRO A 868 -12.70 27.57 -16.72
N PRO A 869 -14.02 27.56 -16.46
CA PRO A 869 -14.69 26.33 -16.02
C PRO A 869 -14.66 25.24 -17.10
N VAL A 870 -14.71 23.98 -16.70
CA VAL A 870 -14.65 22.85 -17.65
C VAL A 870 -15.79 22.86 -18.66
N SER A 871 -16.99 23.30 -18.27
CA SER A 871 -18.13 23.47 -19.17
C SER A 871 -17.85 24.44 -20.31
N GLN A 872 -17.11 25.52 -20.03
CA GLN A 872 -16.69 26.49 -21.07
C GLN A 872 -15.59 25.89 -21.94
N LEU A 873 -14.55 25.27 -21.36
CA LEU A 873 -13.46 24.63 -22.12
C LEU A 873 -14.01 23.58 -23.10
N TYR A 874 -14.93 22.75 -22.63
CA TYR A 874 -15.53 21.72 -23.47
C TYR A 874 -16.48 22.31 -24.53
N ALA A 875 -17.22 23.39 -24.21
CA ALA A 875 -18.03 24.10 -25.18
C ALA A 875 -17.17 24.70 -26.30
N GLU A 876 -16.05 25.36 -25.97
CA GLU A 876 -15.09 25.90 -26.95
C GLU A 876 -14.55 24.81 -27.87
N GLN A 877 -14.21 23.65 -27.32
CA GLN A 877 -13.77 22.48 -28.09
C GLN A 877 -14.88 22.00 -29.03
N LEU A 878 -16.13 21.85 -28.57
CA LEU A 878 -17.23 21.39 -29.40
C LEU A 878 -17.64 22.38 -30.50
N VAL A 879 -17.47 23.67 -30.25
CA VAL A 879 -17.67 24.73 -31.27
C VAL A 879 -16.58 24.62 -32.34
N ALA A 880 -15.31 24.44 -31.92
CA ALA A 880 -14.20 24.27 -32.85
C ALA A 880 -14.35 23.01 -33.71
N ASP A 881 -14.88 21.93 -33.16
CA ASP A 881 -15.15 20.66 -33.84
C ASP A 881 -16.45 20.69 -34.67
N GLY A 882 -17.22 21.81 -34.64
CA GLY A 882 -18.48 21.94 -35.37
C GLY A 882 -19.65 21.09 -34.84
N VAL A 883 -19.57 20.61 -33.60
CA VAL A 883 -20.60 19.78 -32.95
C VAL A 883 -21.74 20.64 -32.43
N VAL A 884 -21.44 21.81 -31.90
CA VAL A 884 -22.41 22.80 -31.40
C VAL A 884 -22.10 24.22 -31.96
N VAL A 885 -23.02 25.14 -31.81
CA VAL A 885 -22.81 26.57 -32.10
C VAL A 885 -22.86 27.37 -30.81
N GLU A 886 -22.02 28.41 -30.68
CA GLU A 886 -21.89 29.22 -29.47
C GLU A 886 -23.24 29.76 -28.97
N ALA A 887 -24.07 30.31 -29.86
CA ALA A 887 -25.41 30.78 -29.53
C ALA A 887 -26.33 29.68 -28.97
N GLY A 888 -26.15 28.42 -29.32
CA GLY A 888 -26.87 27.28 -28.75
C GLY A 888 -26.42 26.96 -27.34
N VAL A 889 -25.14 27.06 -27.06
CA VAL A 889 -24.55 26.85 -25.72
C VAL A 889 -25.09 27.91 -24.75
N GLU A 890 -25.04 29.18 -25.12
CA GLU A 890 -25.56 30.28 -24.30
C GLU A 890 -27.06 30.18 -24.05
N ALA A 891 -27.86 29.82 -25.08
CA ALA A 891 -29.29 29.58 -24.95
C ALA A 891 -29.60 28.45 -23.93
N LYS A 892 -28.84 27.38 -23.92
CA LYS A 892 -28.99 26.27 -22.97
C LYS A 892 -28.68 26.74 -21.56
N ALA A 893 -27.59 27.45 -21.35
CA ALA A 893 -27.18 27.96 -20.05
C ALA A 893 -28.23 28.95 -19.50
N GLU A 894 -28.78 29.84 -20.37
CA GLU A 894 -29.83 30.78 -19.97
C GLU A 894 -31.13 30.05 -19.60
N THR A 895 -31.52 29.04 -20.38
CA THR A 895 -32.70 28.24 -20.05
C THR A 895 -32.54 27.59 -18.67
N ARG A 896 -31.38 27.02 -18.38
CA ARG A 896 -31.12 26.40 -17.10
C ARG A 896 -31.13 27.38 -15.93
N ARG A 897 -30.57 28.59 -16.12
CA ARG A 897 -30.63 29.67 -15.14
C ARG A 897 -32.09 30.09 -14.80
N GLN A 898 -32.94 30.17 -15.85
CA GLN A 898 -34.35 30.52 -15.66
C GLN A 898 -35.12 29.39 -14.94
N GLU A 899 -34.88 28.14 -15.26
CA GLU A 899 -35.48 27.01 -14.57
C GLU A 899 -35.10 26.97 -13.07
N LEU A 900 -33.86 27.32 -12.72
CA LEU A 900 -33.40 27.35 -11.33
C LEU A 900 -33.95 28.54 -10.56
N GLN A 901 -34.33 29.65 -11.25
CA GLN A 901 -34.91 30.83 -10.65
C GLN A 901 -36.44 30.72 -10.45
N ALA A 902 -37.14 29.94 -11.30
CA ALA A 902 -38.56 29.65 -11.24
C ALA A 902 -38.96 28.75 -10.07
#